data_e31a42b2e4d4f79af36c1c183576a497
#
_entry.id   e31a42b2e4d4f79af36c1c183576a497
#
_cell.length_a   1.000
_cell.length_b   1.000
_cell.length_c   1.000
_cell.angle_alpha   90.00
_cell.angle_beta   90.00
_cell.angle_gamma   90.00
#
_symmetry.space_group_name_H-M   'P 1'
#
loop_
_entity.id
_entity.type
_entity.pdbx_description
1 polymer ?
#
loop_
_entity_poly.entity_id
_entity_poly.type
_entity_poly.pdbx_seq_one_letter_code
_entity_poly.pdbx_strand_id
1 'polypeptide(L)'
;MGKTRSEKRKAKAAELPDPAEMSEASEMAEEDAPIALVPSEPKKTKRNDADSEASFRGKPFPQIEAAERWPNRYKPKSSAKKREASKEGESEKEEVLQANCHYSQALVDGVLFNLYDDAYVKAEDGKPNYVARIVEFFEATDGDLYFAAQWFYRAEDTAIKDLRDHAHILDKRRVFLSEIKDDNPLDCIVSKVKIAKVSPNLDLEAKKKSIPPCDLYYDMKYTLPNLTFSSIETGPEISRPDSDTSSTISSESGSNNVVSDSNTGIGEVNKNASSKKPEMTLLDLYSGCGAMSTGLCVGASLTGVKLVTRWAVDFNSHACKSLKLNHPETEVRNEPAEDFLSLLKDWEKLCKEFKLLGPEQFEEQDSYLESVEAEDDNKEEIESDSEDGSISSEEFEVQEMLEVCHGDPNNVKKPGLYFKGDVDFICGGPPCQGVSGFNRFRNKDAPLDDKKNSQLLVFMNIIEYLKPRYVLMENVVDILKFSEAFLGRYALGRLVSMNYQARLGMMAAGSYGVPQFRMRVFLWGAHPSEKLPQYPLPTHEVVERGVVPTEFEEILVGYNRNQQRQLKDALVIKDAISDLPKVANDERHDEIPYETEPHTDFQKYIRLDRSEVAGFKNSAESPKKPMLHDHRPLHLNDDDFERVCRIPKRKGANFRDLPGVLVGPDNTVSLDPSVERVKVTSGKPLVPDYAINFVHGKSTKPFGRVWWDETIATVVTRAEPHNQVIIHPEQDRVLTIRELARLQGFPDFYKLCGPIKERYIQVGNAVAVPVGIALGYTFGLACKGLSDDQPLTTLPFQFPDCLLS
;
A
#
# COMPACT_ATOMS: atom_id res chain seq x y z
N MET A 1 8.02 -36.04 54.94
CA MET A 1 8.89 -36.61 53.90
C MET A 1 8.44 -36.07 52.54
N GLY A 2 9.27 -35.30 51.89
CA GLY A 2 8.98 -34.42 50.80
C GLY A 2 8.63 -35.13 49.49
N LYS A 3 7.56 -34.68 48.85
CA LYS A 3 7.27 -34.99 47.46
C LYS A 3 7.97 -33.98 46.56
N THR A 4 8.66 -34.50 45.56
CA THR A 4 9.61 -33.76 44.72
C THR A 4 8.90 -32.82 43.73
N ARG A 5 9.64 -31.81 43.31
CA ARG A 5 9.25 -30.66 42.47
C ARG A 5 8.74 -30.98 41.05
N SER A 6 8.62 -32.29 40.66
CA SER A 6 8.20 -32.73 39.32
C SER A 6 6.70 -32.97 39.21
N GLU A 7 5.97 -33.15 40.30
CA GLU A 7 4.51 -33.43 40.25
C GLU A 7 3.61 -32.17 40.20
N LYS A 8 4.20 -30.96 40.38
CA LYS A 8 3.43 -29.70 40.27
C LYS A 8 3.39 -29.10 38.84
N ARG A 9 4.02 -29.77 37.87
CA ARG A 9 4.02 -29.30 36.47
C ARG A 9 3.03 -30.05 35.54
N LYS A 10 2.35 -31.08 36.03
CA LYS A 10 1.40 -31.87 35.22
C LYS A 10 -0.07 -31.52 35.41
N ALA A 11 -0.39 -30.51 36.23
CA ALA A 11 -1.78 -30.12 36.52
C ALA A 11 -2.20 -28.75 35.93
N LYS A 12 -1.53 -28.28 34.86
CA LYS A 12 -1.89 -27.04 34.19
C LYS A 12 -1.81 -27.11 32.62
N ALA A 13 -1.96 -28.31 32.09
CA ALA A 13 -2.06 -28.57 30.66
C ALA A 13 -3.37 -29.31 30.37
N ALA A 14 -4.50 -28.71 30.64
CA ALA A 14 -5.80 -29.12 30.18
C ALA A 14 -6.65 -27.87 30.07
N GLU A 15 -7.21 -27.71 28.89
CA GLU A 15 -8.18 -26.75 28.36
C GLU A 15 -7.57 -25.67 27.43
N LEU A 16 -7.34 -26.12 26.20
CA LEU A 16 -7.40 -25.27 25.03
C LEU A 16 -8.89 -25.07 24.71
N PRO A 17 -9.39 -23.84 24.64
CA PRO A 17 -10.78 -23.62 24.28
C PRO A 17 -11.03 -23.97 22.81
N ASP A 18 -12.23 -24.49 22.58
CA ASP A 18 -12.83 -25.00 21.36
C ASP A 18 -12.71 -24.04 20.15
N PRO A 19 -12.36 -24.51 18.95
CA PRO A 19 -12.28 -23.69 17.74
C PRO A 19 -13.61 -23.09 17.26
N ALA A 20 -14.72 -23.37 17.94
CA ALA A 20 -16.06 -23.01 17.47
C ALA A 20 -16.46 -21.52 17.63
N GLU A 21 -15.75 -20.74 18.45
CA GLU A 21 -16.11 -19.33 18.68
C GLU A 21 -15.49 -18.32 17.68
N MET A 22 -14.97 -18.79 16.53
CA MET A 22 -14.24 -17.91 15.60
C MET A 22 -15.10 -17.19 14.55
N SER A 23 -16.42 -17.24 14.60
CA SER A 23 -17.25 -16.74 13.51
C SER A 23 -18.21 -15.59 13.85
N GLU A 24 -18.32 -15.18 15.11
CA GLU A 24 -19.30 -14.15 15.47
C GLU A 24 -18.88 -12.69 15.26
N ALA A 25 -17.66 -12.41 14.81
CA ALA A 25 -17.19 -11.03 14.63
C ALA A 25 -17.45 -10.43 13.23
N SER A 26 -18.21 -11.08 12.35
CA SER A 26 -18.48 -10.54 11.01
C SER A 26 -19.94 -10.22 10.70
N GLU A 27 -20.88 -10.40 11.64
CA GLU A 27 -22.32 -10.19 11.36
C GLU A 27 -23.11 -9.40 12.44
N MET A 28 -22.43 -8.70 13.34
CA MET A 28 -23.10 -7.72 14.20
C MET A 28 -22.56 -6.32 13.86
N ALA A 29 -22.88 -5.85 12.65
CA ALA A 29 -22.95 -4.43 12.38
C ALA A 29 -24.44 -4.06 12.52
N GLU A 30 -24.81 -3.58 13.70
CA GLU A 30 -26.00 -2.77 13.86
C GLU A 30 -25.87 -1.55 12.96
N GLU A 31 -27.00 -1.15 12.39
CA GLU A 31 -27.17 0.01 11.53
C GLU A 31 -26.77 1.30 12.28
N ASP A 32 -25.50 1.67 12.20
CA ASP A 32 -25.07 3.04 12.43
C ASP A 32 -24.93 3.73 11.07
N ALA A 33 -25.67 4.80 10.92
CA ALA A 33 -25.77 5.63 9.73
C ALA A 33 -24.38 6.05 9.22
N PRO A 34 -24.16 6.12 7.91
CA PRO A 34 -22.87 6.46 7.33
C PRO A 34 -22.46 7.87 7.72
N ILE A 35 -21.34 8.00 8.42
CA ILE A 35 -20.67 9.30 8.60
C ILE A 35 -20.01 9.61 7.27
N ALA A 36 -20.66 10.47 6.50
CA ALA A 36 -20.15 10.99 5.25
C ALA A 36 -18.83 11.71 5.50
N LEU A 37 -17.79 11.37 4.75
CA LEU A 37 -16.51 12.10 4.64
C LEU A 37 -16.63 13.38 3.80
N VAL A 38 -17.80 13.70 3.32
CA VAL A 38 -18.16 14.97 2.71
C VAL A 38 -18.76 15.82 3.81
N PRO A 39 -18.37 17.09 3.98
CA PRO A 39 -19.12 18.02 4.82
C PRO A 39 -20.57 17.96 4.35
N SER A 40 -21.48 17.50 5.21
CA SER A 40 -22.90 17.47 4.89
C SER A 40 -23.32 18.85 4.44
N GLU A 41 -24.05 18.93 3.30
CA GLU A 41 -24.66 20.18 2.84
C GLU A 41 -25.23 20.97 4.02
N PRO A 42 -25.02 22.28 4.10
CA PRO A 42 -25.66 23.11 5.11
C PRO A 42 -27.18 23.01 4.89
N LYS A 43 -27.88 22.24 5.72
CA LYS A 43 -29.34 22.25 5.74
C LYS A 43 -29.78 23.69 5.94
N LYS A 44 -30.57 24.22 4.99
CA LYS A 44 -31.23 25.54 5.07
C LYS A 44 -31.98 25.67 6.40
N THR A 45 -31.30 26.04 7.45
CA THR A 45 -31.95 26.49 8.69
C THR A 45 -32.37 27.90 8.48
N LYS A 46 -33.70 28.17 8.37
CA LYS A 46 -34.24 29.49 8.44
C LYS A 46 -33.82 30.10 9.77
N ARG A 47 -33.01 31.17 9.71
CA ARG A 47 -32.57 31.94 10.86
C ARG A 47 -33.67 32.81 11.39
N ASN A 48 -33.73 32.92 12.71
CA ASN A 48 -34.29 34.08 13.40
C ASN A 48 -33.25 35.21 13.34
N ASP A 49 -33.68 36.35 12.85
CA ASP A 49 -32.92 37.53 12.55
C ASP A 49 -32.17 38.09 13.78
N ALA A 50 -30.83 38.21 13.60
CA ALA A 50 -30.03 39.25 14.22
C ALA A 50 -29.00 39.67 13.16
N ASP A 51 -29.18 40.84 12.61
CA ASP A 51 -28.53 41.51 11.48
C ASP A 51 -27.02 41.17 11.29
N SER A 52 -26.64 40.29 10.37
CA SER A 52 -25.33 40.33 9.72
C SER A 52 -25.47 41.15 8.44
N GLU A 53 -24.87 42.36 8.37
CA GLU A 53 -24.86 43.17 7.14
C GLU A 53 -23.86 42.60 6.14
N ALA A 54 -24.29 41.68 5.27
CA ALA A 54 -23.51 41.19 4.13
C ALA A 54 -23.95 41.88 2.84
N SER A 55 -23.00 42.45 2.10
CA SER A 55 -23.31 43.15 0.83
C SER A 55 -22.11 43.19 -0.11
N PHE A 56 -22.37 43.18 -1.43
CA PHE A 56 -21.27 43.37 -2.40
C PHE A 56 -20.85 44.83 -2.48
N ARG A 57 -19.59 45.06 -2.84
CA ARG A 57 -19.00 46.43 -2.99
C ARG A 57 -18.40 46.57 -4.40
N GLY A 58 -18.46 47.79 -4.89
CA GLY A 58 -17.97 48.13 -6.23
C GLY A 58 -18.97 47.89 -7.32
N LYS A 59 -18.56 48.02 -8.59
CA LYS A 59 -19.38 47.73 -9.76
C LYS A 59 -19.28 46.24 -10.09
N PRO A 60 -20.38 45.61 -10.55
CA PRO A 60 -20.30 44.24 -11.02
C PRO A 60 -19.39 44.14 -12.23
N PHE A 61 -18.81 42.94 -12.43
CA PHE A 61 -18.05 42.63 -13.65
C PHE A 61 -18.92 42.81 -14.90
N PRO A 62 -18.38 43.30 -16.01
CA PRO A 62 -19.07 43.27 -17.29
C PRO A 62 -19.54 41.84 -17.64
N GLN A 63 -20.78 41.74 -18.11
CA GLN A 63 -21.42 40.42 -18.34
C GLN A 63 -20.60 39.49 -19.27
N ILE A 64 -19.96 40.07 -20.29
CA ILE A 64 -19.10 39.33 -21.21
C ILE A 64 -17.88 38.73 -20.47
N GLU A 65 -17.20 39.57 -19.68
CA GLU A 65 -16.05 39.15 -18.89
C GLU A 65 -16.42 38.11 -17.84
N ALA A 66 -17.54 38.32 -17.16
CA ALA A 66 -18.05 37.35 -16.18
C ALA A 66 -18.42 36.00 -16.81
N ALA A 67 -19.04 36.00 -17.99
CA ALA A 67 -19.39 34.77 -18.72
C ALA A 67 -18.15 34.04 -19.27
N GLU A 68 -17.09 34.76 -19.65
CA GLU A 68 -15.81 34.14 -20.04
C GLU A 68 -15.09 33.49 -18.84
N ARG A 69 -15.13 34.19 -17.67
CA ARG A 69 -14.43 33.75 -16.46
C ARG A 69 -15.15 32.63 -15.73
N TRP A 70 -16.49 32.64 -15.71
CA TRP A 70 -17.36 31.66 -15.06
C TRP A 70 -18.45 31.13 -16.00
N PRO A 71 -18.13 30.43 -17.08
CA PRO A 71 -19.08 30.08 -18.15
C PRO A 71 -20.21 29.16 -17.66
N ASN A 72 -19.99 28.41 -16.58
CA ASN A 72 -21.00 27.51 -16.02
C ASN A 72 -22.16 28.27 -15.34
N ARG A 73 -21.93 29.51 -14.90
CA ARG A 73 -22.92 30.37 -14.22
C ARG A 73 -23.92 31.06 -15.18
N TYR A 74 -23.58 31.11 -16.46
CA TYR A 74 -24.32 31.86 -17.48
C TYR A 74 -24.87 31.00 -18.62
N LYS A 75 -24.96 29.68 -18.42
CA LYS A 75 -25.53 28.78 -19.43
C LYS A 75 -27.04 29.00 -19.55
N PRO A 76 -27.57 29.22 -20.77
CA PRO A 76 -29.01 29.31 -20.96
C PRO A 76 -29.65 27.98 -20.54
N LYS A 77 -30.72 28.03 -19.75
CA LYS A 77 -31.53 26.86 -19.38
C LYS A 77 -31.96 26.19 -20.68
N SER A 78 -31.38 25.06 -21.04
CA SER A 78 -31.84 24.28 -22.18
C SER A 78 -33.29 23.91 -21.92
N SER A 79 -34.19 24.34 -22.85
CA SER A 79 -35.62 24.07 -22.76
C SER A 79 -35.84 22.57 -22.53
N ALA A 80 -36.26 22.22 -21.35
CA ALA A 80 -36.58 20.86 -20.94
C ALA A 80 -37.75 20.35 -21.81
N LYS A 81 -37.44 19.65 -22.90
CA LYS A 81 -38.43 18.75 -23.53
C LYS A 81 -38.67 17.62 -22.53
N LYS A 82 -39.88 17.62 -21.97
CA LYS A 82 -40.45 16.49 -21.23
C LYS A 82 -40.12 15.18 -21.97
N ARG A 83 -39.21 14.38 -21.46
CA ARG A 83 -39.09 12.95 -21.77
C ARG A 83 -39.60 12.19 -20.56
N GLU A 84 -40.61 11.36 -20.87
CA GLU A 84 -41.27 10.51 -19.91
C GLU A 84 -40.29 9.56 -19.21
N ALA A 85 -40.62 9.26 -17.99
CA ALA A 85 -39.90 8.46 -17.03
C ALA A 85 -39.44 7.10 -17.59
N SER A 86 -38.14 6.83 -17.52
CA SER A 86 -37.62 5.48 -17.30
C SER A 86 -36.74 5.53 -16.06
N LYS A 87 -37.15 4.77 -15.05
CA LYS A 87 -36.52 4.61 -13.76
C LYS A 87 -35.14 3.96 -13.91
N GLU A 88 -34.26 4.38 -13.05
CA GLU A 88 -33.12 3.71 -12.42
C GLU A 88 -31.76 4.44 -12.58
N GLY A 89 -31.30 5.06 -11.47
CA GLY A 89 -29.89 5.18 -11.14
C GLY A 89 -29.07 6.26 -11.85
N GLU A 90 -29.57 7.49 -12.00
CA GLU A 90 -28.70 8.66 -12.27
C GLU A 90 -28.38 9.34 -10.94
N SER A 91 -27.06 9.43 -10.60
CA SER A 91 -26.57 10.32 -9.56
C SER A 91 -27.09 11.73 -9.86
N GLU A 92 -27.71 12.37 -8.87
CA GLU A 92 -28.16 13.74 -8.94
C GLU A 92 -26.94 14.62 -9.33
N LYS A 93 -26.94 15.16 -10.52
CA LYS A 93 -26.03 16.24 -10.91
C LYS A 93 -26.48 17.47 -10.12
N GLU A 94 -25.62 17.91 -9.18
CA GLU A 94 -25.79 19.16 -8.49
C GLU A 94 -26.11 20.27 -9.50
N GLU A 95 -27.28 20.94 -9.36
CA GLU A 95 -27.64 22.08 -10.18
C GLU A 95 -26.76 23.26 -9.78
N VAL A 96 -25.80 23.61 -10.63
CA VAL A 96 -24.98 24.81 -10.46
C VAL A 96 -25.86 26.04 -10.39
N LEU A 97 -25.78 26.81 -9.31
CA LEU A 97 -26.52 28.07 -9.16
C LEU A 97 -26.18 29.01 -10.32
N GLN A 98 -27.19 29.61 -10.95
CA GLN A 98 -27.01 30.60 -12.03
C GLN A 98 -26.86 32.00 -11.45
N ALA A 99 -25.95 32.78 -12.03
CA ALA A 99 -25.62 34.12 -11.54
C ALA A 99 -26.28 35.23 -12.40
N ASN A 100 -26.78 36.27 -11.75
CA ASN A 100 -27.15 37.54 -12.37
C ASN A 100 -25.88 38.36 -12.70
N CYS A 101 -24.98 38.49 -11.74
CA CYS A 101 -23.77 39.26 -11.89
C CYS A 101 -22.70 38.79 -10.85
N HIS A 102 -21.44 39.14 -11.12
CA HIS A 102 -20.29 38.86 -10.24
C HIS A 102 -19.65 40.15 -9.73
N TYR A 103 -19.02 40.04 -8.57
CA TYR A 103 -18.34 41.17 -7.90
C TYR A 103 -16.90 40.81 -7.53
N SER A 104 -16.04 41.81 -7.37
CA SER A 104 -14.66 41.67 -6.92
C SER A 104 -14.48 41.78 -5.41
N GLN A 105 -15.48 42.38 -4.73
CA GLN A 105 -15.41 42.68 -3.31
C GLN A 105 -16.76 42.48 -2.61
N ALA A 106 -16.66 42.09 -1.34
CA ALA A 106 -17.82 42.00 -0.45
C ALA A 106 -17.50 42.61 0.93
N LEU A 107 -18.49 43.19 1.57
CA LEU A 107 -18.44 43.66 2.97
C LEU A 107 -19.29 42.70 3.81
N VAL A 108 -18.70 42.07 4.82
CA VAL A 108 -19.39 41.18 5.74
C VAL A 108 -19.01 41.60 7.16
N ASP A 109 -19.98 41.90 8.00
CA ASP A 109 -19.79 42.38 9.39
C ASP A 109 -18.73 43.50 9.53
N GLY A 110 -18.75 44.44 8.57
CA GLY A 110 -17.83 45.59 8.55
C GLY A 110 -16.41 45.28 8.03
N VAL A 111 -16.10 44.01 7.65
CA VAL A 111 -14.81 43.61 7.08
C VAL A 111 -14.92 43.52 5.56
N LEU A 112 -14.00 44.16 4.84
CA LEU A 112 -13.93 44.12 3.38
C LEU A 112 -13.14 42.87 2.94
N PHE A 113 -13.76 41.99 2.15
CA PHE A 113 -13.16 40.83 1.51
C PHE A 113 -12.98 41.06 0.01
N ASN A 114 -11.83 40.69 -0.52
CA ASN A 114 -11.55 40.70 -1.96
C ASN A 114 -11.64 39.30 -2.54
N LEU A 115 -11.84 39.21 -3.85
CA LEU A 115 -11.72 37.98 -4.58
C LEU A 115 -10.30 37.39 -4.36
N TYR A 116 -10.25 36.08 -4.06
CA TYR A 116 -9.04 35.31 -3.68
C TYR A 116 -8.48 35.57 -2.27
N ASP A 117 -9.19 36.36 -1.42
CA ASP A 117 -8.86 36.36 0.01
C ASP A 117 -9.14 34.98 0.63
N ASP A 118 -8.35 34.61 1.62
CA ASP A 118 -8.58 33.43 2.44
C ASP A 118 -9.39 33.80 3.69
N ALA A 119 -10.36 32.95 4.04
CA ALA A 119 -11.32 33.25 5.10
C ALA A 119 -11.67 32.02 5.95
N TYR A 120 -12.05 32.31 7.21
CA TYR A 120 -12.81 31.35 8.01
C TYR A 120 -14.27 31.40 7.62
N VAL A 121 -14.87 30.22 7.40
CA VAL A 121 -16.29 30.07 7.06
C VAL A 121 -16.98 29.35 8.21
N LYS A 122 -18.16 29.78 8.55
CA LYS A 122 -18.95 29.31 9.69
C LYS A 122 -19.21 27.80 9.56
N ALA A 123 -18.83 27.05 10.60
CA ALA A 123 -19.14 25.66 10.76
C ALA A 123 -20.42 25.45 11.60
N GLU A 124 -20.84 24.20 11.74
CA GLU A 124 -21.89 23.77 12.67
C GLU A 124 -21.48 24.09 14.12
N ASP A 125 -22.48 24.29 14.97
CA ASP A 125 -22.25 24.64 16.38
C ASP A 125 -21.38 23.60 17.08
N GLY A 126 -20.30 24.08 17.72
CA GLY A 126 -19.33 23.25 18.43
C GLY A 126 -18.18 22.72 17.58
N LYS A 127 -18.16 22.96 16.28
CA LYS A 127 -17.02 22.64 15.41
C LYS A 127 -16.17 23.89 15.12
N PRO A 128 -14.85 23.72 14.88
CA PRO A 128 -14.01 24.84 14.43
C PRO A 128 -14.44 25.31 13.04
N ASN A 129 -14.38 26.62 12.81
CA ASN A 129 -14.72 27.22 11.52
C ASN A 129 -13.91 26.57 10.38
N TYR A 130 -14.56 26.35 9.23
CA TYR A 130 -13.90 25.85 8.03
C TYR A 130 -12.92 26.88 7.46
N VAL A 131 -12.00 26.45 6.61
CA VAL A 131 -10.97 27.30 6.00
C VAL A 131 -11.15 27.25 4.48
N ALA A 132 -11.30 28.41 3.85
CA ALA A 132 -11.53 28.49 2.41
C ALA A 132 -10.85 29.69 1.75
N ARG A 133 -10.54 29.55 0.46
CA ARG A 133 -10.25 30.66 -0.45
C ARG A 133 -11.50 31.05 -1.19
N ILE A 134 -11.80 32.33 -1.22
CA ILE A 134 -12.95 32.90 -1.93
C ILE A 134 -12.60 32.94 -3.42
N VAL A 135 -13.27 32.18 -4.27
CA VAL A 135 -12.95 32.09 -5.71
C VAL A 135 -14.00 32.76 -6.60
N GLU A 136 -15.20 33.03 -6.07
CA GLU A 136 -16.26 33.79 -6.74
C GLU A 136 -17.05 34.60 -5.71
N PHE A 137 -17.56 35.77 -6.11
CA PHE A 137 -18.64 36.52 -5.45
C PHE A 137 -19.74 36.75 -6.47
N PHE A 138 -20.94 36.30 -6.24
CA PHE A 138 -22.02 36.44 -7.20
C PHE A 138 -23.38 36.58 -6.55
N GLU A 139 -24.24 37.33 -7.24
CA GLU A 139 -25.66 37.40 -6.95
C GLU A 139 -26.36 36.33 -7.80
N ALA A 140 -27.06 35.43 -7.15
CA ALA A 140 -27.80 34.38 -7.84
C ALA A 140 -29.10 34.90 -8.48
N THR A 141 -29.70 34.10 -9.36
CA THR A 141 -30.93 34.51 -10.08
C THR A 141 -32.15 34.67 -9.19
N ASP A 142 -32.14 34.20 -7.95
CA ASP A 142 -33.13 34.39 -6.90
C ASP A 142 -32.95 35.72 -6.12
N GLY A 143 -31.80 36.41 -6.33
CA GLY A 143 -31.42 37.64 -5.68
C GLY A 143 -30.60 37.45 -4.40
N ASP A 144 -30.32 36.21 -3.99
CA ASP A 144 -29.50 35.94 -2.82
C ASP A 144 -28.01 36.10 -3.14
N LEU A 145 -27.22 36.42 -2.14
CA LEU A 145 -25.79 36.72 -2.26
C LEU A 145 -24.95 35.50 -1.85
N TYR A 146 -24.11 35.04 -2.77
CA TYR A 146 -23.27 33.87 -2.58
C TYR A 146 -21.79 34.13 -2.83
N PHE A 147 -20.95 33.28 -2.26
CA PHE A 147 -19.55 33.12 -2.67
C PHE A 147 -19.23 31.64 -2.92
N ALA A 148 -18.35 31.37 -3.87
CA ALA A 148 -17.81 30.04 -4.04
C ALA A 148 -16.54 29.90 -3.22
N ALA A 149 -16.51 28.88 -2.37
CA ALA A 149 -15.40 28.53 -1.49
C ALA A 149 -14.55 27.42 -2.10
N GLN A 150 -13.23 27.60 -2.23
CA GLN A 150 -12.28 26.51 -2.45
C GLN A 150 -11.70 26.13 -1.09
N TRP A 151 -11.88 24.87 -0.68
CA TRP A 151 -11.61 24.43 0.68
C TRP A 151 -10.14 24.12 0.93
N PHE A 152 -9.71 24.38 2.17
CA PHE A 152 -8.49 23.86 2.77
C PHE A 152 -8.85 22.91 3.90
N TYR A 153 -8.42 21.66 3.80
CA TYR A 153 -8.65 20.66 4.84
C TYR A 153 -7.55 20.69 5.90
N ARG A 154 -7.94 20.61 7.17
CA ARG A 154 -7.02 20.27 8.25
C ARG A 154 -6.72 18.78 8.21
N ALA A 155 -5.68 18.34 8.92
CA ALA A 155 -5.37 16.92 9.00
C ALA A 155 -6.55 16.07 9.51
N GLU A 156 -7.30 16.60 10.49
CA GLU A 156 -8.50 15.96 11.03
C GLU A 156 -9.67 15.85 10.04
N ASP A 157 -9.68 16.64 8.98
CA ASP A 157 -10.71 16.61 7.93
C ASP A 157 -10.31 15.69 6.75
N THR A 158 -9.16 15.01 6.83
CA THR A 158 -8.62 14.13 5.80
C THR A 158 -8.54 12.66 6.24
N ALA A 159 -8.01 11.81 5.37
CA ALA A 159 -7.78 10.40 5.68
C ALA A 159 -6.78 10.15 6.83
N ILE A 160 -6.00 11.15 7.24
CA ILE A 160 -5.04 11.05 8.36
C ILE A 160 -5.61 11.59 9.68
N LYS A 161 -6.95 11.67 9.80
CA LYS A 161 -7.64 11.97 11.07
C LYS A 161 -7.28 10.90 12.15
N ASP A 162 -7.57 11.20 13.40
CA ASP A 162 -7.42 10.30 14.57
C ASP A 162 -5.98 9.92 14.95
N LEU A 163 -4.98 10.69 14.49
CA LEU A 163 -3.60 10.59 14.98
C LEU A 163 -3.37 11.38 16.28
N ARG A 164 -4.40 11.56 17.12
CA ARG A 164 -4.44 12.49 18.27
C ARG A 164 -3.30 12.28 19.27
N ASP A 165 -2.98 11.04 19.60
CA ASP A 165 -1.89 10.69 20.52
C ASP A 165 -0.51 10.84 19.88
N HIS A 166 -0.48 11.03 18.56
CA HIS A 166 0.71 11.26 17.73
C HIS A 166 0.69 12.65 17.07
N ALA A 167 0.05 13.64 17.74
CA ALA A 167 -0.08 15.00 17.24
C ALA A 167 1.26 15.72 16.97
N HIS A 168 2.36 15.20 17.54
CA HIS A 168 3.72 15.64 17.23
C HIS A 168 4.16 15.32 15.78
N ILE A 169 3.47 14.41 15.10
CA ILE A 169 3.77 14.01 13.72
C ILE A 169 3.36 15.10 12.72
N LEU A 170 2.29 15.86 13.00
CA LEU A 170 1.73 16.85 12.08
C LEU A 170 1.68 18.24 12.71
N ASP A 171 2.18 19.26 12.00
CA ASP A 171 2.02 20.66 12.41
C ASP A 171 0.53 21.05 12.28
N LYS A 172 -0.06 21.52 13.38
CA LYS A 172 -1.48 21.95 13.43
C LYS A 172 -1.81 23.14 12.52
N ARG A 173 -0.79 23.90 12.09
CA ARG A 173 -0.95 25.00 11.15
C ARG A 173 -0.94 24.55 9.68
N ARG A 174 -0.57 23.27 9.41
CA ARG A 174 -0.55 22.73 8.06
C ARG A 174 -1.95 22.35 7.62
N VAL A 175 -2.35 22.88 6.46
CA VAL A 175 -3.61 22.56 5.80
C VAL A 175 -3.34 22.07 4.37
N PHE A 176 -4.31 21.38 3.80
CA PHE A 176 -4.19 20.75 2.48
C PHE A 176 -5.21 21.37 1.52
N LEU A 177 -4.74 21.87 0.38
CA LEU A 177 -5.62 22.49 -0.62
C LEU A 177 -6.51 21.42 -1.26
N SER A 178 -7.82 21.65 -1.31
CA SER A 178 -8.79 20.79 -2.02
C SER A 178 -9.12 21.34 -3.40
N GLU A 179 -9.52 20.46 -4.32
CA GLU A 179 -10.09 20.84 -5.62
C GLU A 179 -11.60 21.11 -5.55
N ILE A 180 -12.22 20.74 -4.42
CA ILE A 180 -13.66 20.91 -4.19
C ILE A 180 -13.97 22.38 -4.02
N LYS A 181 -15.04 22.85 -4.71
CA LYS A 181 -15.57 24.19 -4.64
C LYS A 181 -17.07 24.12 -4.44
N ASP A 182 -17.57 24.81 -3.43
CA ASP A 182 -18.98 24.82 -3.06
C ASP A 182 -19.51 26.25 -2.94
N ASP A 183 -20.78 26.42 -3.24
CA ASP A 183 -21.50 27.70 -3.12
C ASP A 183 -22.04 27.88 -1.71
N ASN A 184 -21.69 28.99 -1.09
CA ASN A 184 -22.09 29.31 0.29
C ASN A 184 -22.74 30.70 0.36
N PRO A 185 -23.75 30.90 1.22
CA PRO A 185 -24.30 32.24 1.49
C PRO A 185 -23.22 33.19 1.97
N LEU A 186 -23.27 34.45 1.51
CA LEU A 186 -22.23 35.44 1.78
C LEU A 186 -22.04 35.72 3.28
N ASP A 187 -23.08 35.62 4.08
CA ASP A 187 -23.10 35.82 5.53
C ASP A 187 -22.45 34.69 6.34
N CYS A 188 -22.03 33.59 5.69
CA CYS A 188 -21.27 32.53 6.31
C CYS A 188 -19.78 32.87 6.48
N ILE A 189 -19.25 33.92 5.87
CA ILE A 189 -17.87 34.36 6.04
C ILE A 189 -17.73 34.99 7.46
N VAL A 190 -16.74 34.53 8.22
CA VAL A 190 -16.52 34.93 9.63
C VAL A 190 -15.40 35.95 9.75
N SER A 191 -14.22 35.66 9.25
CA SER A 191 -13.04 36.52 9.35
C SER A 191 -11.97 36.15 8.34
N LYS A 192 -11.03 37.07 8.09
CA LYS A 192 -9.84 36.75 7.26
C LYS A 192 -8.90 35.82 7.99
N VAL A 193 -8.21 35.02 7.23
CA VAL A 193 -7.10 34.17 7.67
C VAL A 193 -5.92 34.34 6.71
N LYS A 194 -4.71 34.37 7.25
CA LYS A 194 -3.49 34.45 6.43
C LYS A 194 -2.94 33.07 6.17
N ILE A 195 -3.06 32.58 4.93
CA ILE A 195 -2.55 31.28 4.51
C ILE A 195 -1.34 31.47 3.59
N ALA A 196 -0.20 30.87 3.95
CA ALA A 196 1.00 30.91 3.13
C ALA A 196 1.17 29.64 2.30
N LYS A 197 1.53 29.80 1.01
CA LYS A 197 2.01 28.70 0.17
C LYS A 197 3.48 28.48 0.46
N VAL A 198 3.87 27.24 0.77
CA VAL A 198 5.26 26.84 1.05
C VAL A 198 5.72 25.89 -0.05
N SER A 199 6.98 26.00 -0.46
CA SER A 199 7.53 25.09 -1.48
C SER A 199 7.53 23.65 -0.98
N PRO A 200 6.98 22.67 -1.74
CA PRO A 200 7.01 21.26 -1.38
C PRO A 200 8.41 20.66 -1.47
N ASN A 201 9.31 21.24 -2.28
CA ASN A 201 10.63 20.66 -2.60
C ASN A 201 11.71 20.96 -1.55
N LEU A 202 11.39 21.72 -0.51
CA LEU A 202 12.31 21.96 0.60
C LEU A 202 12.37 20.73 1.50
N ASP A 203 13.56 20.41 2.00
CA ASP A 203 13.68 19.43 3.09
C ASP A 203 12.90 19.89 4.34
N LEU A 204 12.63 18.99 5.24
CA LEU A 204 11.73 19.26 6.38
C LEU A 204 12.23 20.40 7.27
N GLU A 205 13.53 20.51 7.50
CA GLU A 205 14.13 21.53 8.37
C GLU A 205 14.21 22.89 7.68
N ALA A 206 14.63 22.93 6.42
CA ALA A 206 14.61 24.14 5.60
C ALA A 206 13.18 24.67 5.45
N LYS A 207 12.21 23.76 5.30
CA LYS A 207 10.78 24.10 5.23
C LYS A 207 10.29 24.75 6.52
N LYS A 208 10.57 24.19 7.68
CA LYS A 208 10.19 24.79 8.98
C LYS A 208 10.76 26.21 9.13
N LYS A 209 12.00 26.44 8.67
CA LYS A 209 12.66 27.76 8.69
C LYS A 209 12.08 28.73 7.65
N SER A 210 11.55 28.24 6.53
CA SER A 210 11.03 29.07 5.42
C SER A 210 9.57 29.51 5.58
N ILE A 211 8.83 28.95 6.56
CA ILE A 211 7.42 29.34 6.80
C ILE A 211 7.35 30.80 7.22
N PRO A 212 6.71 31.69 6.44
CA PRO A 212 6.57 33.09 6.81
C PRO A 212 5.60 33.24 7.99
N PRO A 213 5.56 34.40 8.66
CA PRO A 213 4.54 34.69 9.67
C PRO A 213 3.13 34.61 9.06
N CYS A 214 2.39 33.56 9.42
CA CYS A 214 1.04 33.26 8.91
C CYS A 214 0.26 32.45 9.97
N ASP A 215 -1.07 32.48 9.82
CA ASP A 215 -1.94 31.68 10.68
C ASP A 215 -1.88 30.20 10.28
N LEU A 216 -1.94 29.92 8.99
CA LEU A 216 -1.90 28.58 8.39
C LEU A 216 -0.96 28.56 7.18
N TYR A 217 -0.50 27.38 6.80
CA TYR A 217 0.27 27.20 5.57
C TYR A 217 -0.10 25.89 4.85
N TYR A 218 0.14 25.87 3.55
CA TYR A 218 -0.08 24.69 2.73
C TYR A 218 1.05 24.46 1.72
N ASP A 219 1.32 23.20 1.42
CA ASP A 219 2.38 22.74 0.53
C ASP A 219 1.95 21.55 -0.33
N MET A 220 0.81 20.95 0.02
CA MET A 220 0.22 19.82 -0.68
C MET A 220 -1.26 20.06 -0.94
N LYS A 221 -1.79 19.40 -1.96
CA LYS A 221 -3.22 19.23 -2.19
C LYS A 221 -3.66 17.84 -1.69
N TYR A 222 -4.91 17.75 -1.25
CA TYR A 222 -5.59 16.50 -0.91
C TYR A 222 -6.77 16.28 -1.82
N THR A 223 -6.84 15.09 -2.43
CA THR A 223 -7.94 14.68 -3.31
C THR A 223 -8.53 13.35 -2.84
N LEU A 224 -9.86 13.23 -2.88
CA LEU A 224 -10.58 12.05 -2.38
C LEU A 224 -10.27 10.76 -3.14
N PRO A 225 -10.20 10.74 -4.49
CA PRO A 225 -9.84 9.52 -5.18
C PRO A 225 -8.49 8.98 -4.71
N ASN A 226 -8.50 7.74 -4.21
CA ASN A 226 -7.32 7.07 -3.65
C ASN A 226 -6.64 7.81 -2.48
N LEU A 227 -7.38 8.68 -1.77
CA LEU A 227 -6.91 9.45 -0.60
C LEU A 227 -5.52 10.06 -0.86
N THR A 228 -5.42 10.83 -1.95
CA THR A 228 -4.13 11.27 -2.50
C THR A 228 -3.67 12.59 -1.88
N PHE A 229 -2.46 12.61 -1.33
CA PHE A 229 -1.69 13.81 -0.99
C PHE A 229 -0.63 14.02 -2.05
N SER A 230 -0.66 15.14 -2.77
CA SER A 230 0.29 15.42 -3.86
C SER A 230 0.84 16.84 -3.77
N SER A 231 2.07 17.03 -4.30
CA SER A 231 2.73 18.33 -4.34
C SER A 231 1.95 19.32 -5.19
N ILE A 232 2.02 20.59 -4.82
CA ILE A 232 1.44 21.67 -5.59
C ILE A 232 2.50 22.13 -6.61
N GLU A 233 2.20 22.01 -7.89
CA GLU A 233 3.09 22.51 -8.93
C GLU A 233 3.36 24.00 -8.75
N THR A 234 4.62 24.42 -8.94
CA THR A 234 5.04 25.82 -8.99
C THR A 234 4.70 26.40 -10.37
N GLY A 235 3.42 26.40 -10.73
CA GLY A 235 2.96 27.16 -11.89
C GLY A 235 3.00 28.67 -11.60
N PRO A 236 3.03 29.55 -12.62
CA PRO A 236 2.95 30.99 -12.41
C PRO A 236 1.66 31.30 -11.63
N GLU A 237 1.80 31.97 -10.49
CA GLU A 237 0.65 32.48 -9.73
C GLU A 237 -0.17 33.35 -10.68
N ILE A 238 -1.49 33.14 -10.70
CA ILE A 238 -2.43 34.08 -11.30
C ILE A 238 -2.19 35.39 -10.56
N SER A 239 -1.50 36.33 -11.25
CA SER A 239 -1.09 37.62 -10.70
C SER A 239 -2.29 38.35 -10.11
N ARG A 240 -2.23 38.61 -8.80
CA ARG A 240 -3.10 39.58 -8.14
C ARG A 240 -2.91 40.94 -8.80
N PRO A 241 -3.95 41.67 -9.18
CA PRO A 241 -3.78 43.08 -9.50
C PRO A 241 -3.35 43.80 -8.22
N ASP A 242 -2.31 44.62 -8.36
CA ASP A 242 -1.55 45.34 -7.34
C ASP A 242 -2.33 45.81 -6.13
N SER A 243 -1.94 45.35 -4.95
CA SER A 243 -1.96 46.14 -3.73
C SER A 243 -0.65 45.87 -2.97
N ASP A 244 0.06 46.94 -2.72
CA ASP A 244 1.37 47.03 -2.10
C ASP A 244 1.60 46.13 -0.87
N THR A 245 2.88 45.69 -0.77
CA THR A 245 3.50 45.04 0.39
C THR A 245 3.30 43.54 0.58
N SER A 246 4.06 42.77 -0.17
CA SER A 246 4.57 41.50 0.35
C SER A 246 5.95 41.22 -0.25
N SER A 247 6.96 41.28 0.58
CA SER A 247 8.36 40.98 0.23
C SER A 247 8.54 39.51 -0.09
N THR A 248 8.62 39.19 -1.37
CA THR A 248 9.08 37.90 -1.85
C THR A 248 10.59 37.94 -1.91
N ILE A 249 11.25 37.25 -0.99
CA ILE A 249 12.69 37.00 -1.08
C ILE A 249 12.88 35.77 -1.93
N SER A 250 13.08 35.95 -3.21
CA SER A 250 13.70 34.96 -4.10
C SER A 250 15.21 35.12 -4.01
N SER A 251 15.88 34.12 -3.45
CA SER A 251 17.33 34.03 -3.53
C SER A 251 17.71 33.61 -4.95
N GLU A 252 18.06 34.57 -5.78
CA GLU A 252 18.73 34.34 -7.06
C GLU A 252 20.17 33.91 -6.79
N SER A 253 20.48 32.67 -7.05
CA SER A 253 21.85 32.25 -7.34
C SER A 253 22.12 32.51 -8.82
N GLY A 254 22.93 33.52 -9.10
CA GLY A 254 23.25 33.91 -10.43
C GLY A 254 24.02 32.85 -11.22
N SER A 255 23.47 32.50 -12.36
CA SER A 255 24.22 31.87 -13.46
C SER A 255 24.13 32.79 -14.69
N ASN A 256 25.23 33.38 -15.01
CA ASN A 256 25.42 34.21 -16.21
C ASN A 256 25.27 33.38 -17.48
N ASN A 257 24.23 33.55 -18.23
CA ASN A 257 24.14 33.13 -19.61
C ASN A 257 24.37 34.32 -20.54
N VAL A 258 25.55 34.33 -21.17
CA VAL A 258 25.88 35.22 -22.29
C VAL A 258 25.17 34.68 -23.53
N VAL A 259 24.32 35.52 -24.10
CA VAL A 259 23.74 35.32 -25.43
C VAL A 259 24.78 35.68 -26.47
N SER A 260 25.12 34.78 -27.35
CA SER A 260 25.78 35.11 -28.63
C SER A 260 25.13 34.32 -29.76
N ASP A 261 24.53 35.09 -30.67
CA ASP A 261 24.10 34.68 -32.01
C ASP A 261 25.28 34.26 -32.87
N SER A 262 25.16 33.19 -33.65
CA SER A 262 25.42 33.11 -35.07
C SER A 262 25.70 31.68 -35.59
N ASN A 263 24.81 31.23 -36.38
CA ASN A 263 24.91 30.62 -37.72
C ASN A 263 26.08 29.66 -38.14
N THR A 264 25.63 28.52 -38.68
CA THR A 264 26.23 27.63 -39.70
C THR A 264 27.44 26.75 -39.36
N GLY A 265 27.20 25.44 -39.53
CA GLY A 265 28.26 24.44 -39.65
C GLY A 265 27.77 23.00 -39.45
N ILE A 266 27.53 22.32 -40.59
CA ILE A 266 27.27 20.88 -40.63
C ILE A 266 28.53 20.15 -40.12
N GLY A 267 28.46 19.47 -39.02
CA GLY A 267 29.53 18.64 -38.49
C GLY A 267 28.95 17.32 -37.99
N GLU A 268 29.42 16.22 -38.54
CA GLU A 268 29.07 14.82 -38.19
C GLU A 268 29.21 14.60 -36.70
N VAL A 269 28.06 14.28 -36.02
CA VAL A 269 28.06 13.89 -34.62
C VAL A 269 28.40 12.40 -34.53
N ASN A 270 29.54 12.15 -33.94
CA ASN A 270 30.06 10.86 -33.52
C ASN A 270 29.03 10.08 -32.69
N LYS A 271 28.35 9.12 -33.29
CA LYS A 271 27.45 8.18 -32.65
C LYS A 271 28.22 7.10 -31.89
N ASN A 272 28.86 7.40 -30.78
CA ASN A 272 29.39 6.37 -29.86
C ASN A 272 29.60 6.92 -28.45
N ALA A 273 28.50 7.40 -27.84
CA ALA A 273 28.40 7.46 -26.40
C ALA A 273 27.08 6.75 -26.03
N SER A 274 27.16 5.46 -25.77
CA SER A 274 26.06 4.74 -25.11
C SER A 274 25.95 5.32 -23.70
N SER A 275 25.10 6.32 -23.51
CA SER A 275 24.68 6.77 -22.18
C SER A 275 24.02 5.59 -21.52
N LYS A 276 24.72 4.91 -20.59
CA LYS A 276 24.11 3.95 -19.68
C LYS A 276 23.00 4.69 -18.97
N LYS A 277 21.74 4.31 -19.23
CA LYS A 277 20.59 4.81 -18.45
C LYS A 277 20.88 4.57 -16.97
N PRO A 278 20.68 5.55 -16.10
CA PRO A 278 20.97 5.37 -14.68
C PRO A 278 20.16 4.16 -14.16
N GLU A 279 20.84 3.30 -13.45
CA GLU A 279 20.25 2.15 -12.76
C GLU A 279 19.65 2.66 -11.45
N MET A 280 18.40 2.30 -11.15
CA MET A 280 17.75 2.62 -9.90
C MET A 280 17.86 1.45 -8.93
N THR A 281 18.14 1.75 -7.68
CA THR A 281 18.36 0.77 -6.60
C THR A 281 17.09 0.55 -5.78
N LEU A 282 16.77 -0.72 -5.52
CA LEU A 282 15.63 -1.15 -4.71
C LEU A 282 16.11 -1.87 -3.46
N LEU A 283 15.58 -1.48 -2.31
CA LEU A 283 15.62 -2.20 -1.03
C LEU A 283 14.26 -2.86 -0.78
N ASP A 284 14.23 -4.18 -0.63
CA ASP A 284 13.03 -4.97 -0.34
C ASP A 284 13.04 -5.39 1.14
N LEU A 285 12.21 -4.73 1.96
CA LEU A 285 12.05 -5.01 3.39
C LEU A 285 10.92 -6.02 3.62
N TYR A 286 11.13 -6.96 4.55
CA TYR A 286 10.20 -8.09 4.74
C TYR A 286 10.02 -8.87 3.43
N SER A 287 11.12 -9.04 2.73
CA SER A 287 11.18 -9.44 1.31
C SER A 287 10.58 -10.84 1.05
N GLY A 288 10.49 -11.69 2.07
CA GLY A 288 10.09 -13.08 1.90
C GLY A 288 10.97 -13.77 0.86
N CYS A 289 10.36 -14.44 -0.10
CA CYS A 289 11.07 -15.01 -1.23
C CYS A 289 11.24 -14.06 -2.44
N GLY A 290 10.95 -12.75 -2.29
CA GLY A 290 11.25 -11.72 -3.31
C GLY A 290 10.20 -11.54 -4.42
N ALA A 291 8.96 -11.98 -4.22
CA ALA A 291 7.93 -11.91 -5.26
C ALA A 291 7.56 -10.48 -5.68
N MET A 292 7.46 -9.55 -4.70
CA MET A 292 7.08 -8.16 -4.96
C MET A 292 8.20 -7.44 -5.74
N SER A 293 9.42 -7.49 -5.25
CA SER A 293 10.57 -6.87 -5.92
C SER A 293 10.83 -7.47 -7.30
N THR A 294 10.67 -8.80 -7.47
CA THR A 294 10.73 -9.46 -8.79
C THR A 294 9.72 -8.85 -9.76
N GLY A 295 8.45 -8.76 -9.35
CA GLY A 295 7.40 -8.17 -10.18
C GLY A 295 7.68 -6.71 -10.53
N LEU A 296 8.11 -5.90 -9.55
CA LEU A 296 8.45 -4.48 -9.73
C LEU A 296 9.58 -4.29 -10.74
N CYS A 297 10.67 -5.08 -10.64
CA CYS A 297 11.80 -5.00 -11.57
C CYS A 297 11.38 -5.39 -13.00
N VAL A 298 10.59 -6.44 -13.17
CA VAL A 298 10.06 -6.86 -14.48
C VAL A 298 9.17 -5.76 -15.06
N GLY A 299 8.23 -5.24 -14.28
CA GLY A 299 7.31 -4.18 -14.72
C GLY A 299 8.03 -2.89 -15.12
N ALA A 300 9.00 -2.42 -14.32
CA ALA A 300 9.82 -1.27 -14.63
C ALA A 300 10.59 -1.46 -15.95
N SER A 301 11.12 -2.67 -16.19
CA SER A 301 11.87 -2.98 -17.42
C SER A 301 11.03 -2.84 -18.70
N LEU A 302 9.70 -3.08 -18.62
CA LEU A 302 8.78 -2.90 -19.75
C LEU A 302 8.67 -1.43 -20.18
N THR A 303 8.96 -0.47 -19.30
CA THR A 303 9.04 0.94 -19.64
C THR A 303 10.45 1.35 -20.06
N GLY A 304 11.44 0.45 -19.99
CA GLY A 304 12.87 0.72 -20.22
C GLY A 304 13.58 1.37 -19.03
N VAL A 305 12.99 1.37 -17.83
CA VAL A 305 13.66 1.73 -16.57
C VAL A 305 14.36 0.49 -16.01
N LYS A 306 15.64 0.62 -15.66
CA LYS A 306 16.40 -0.46 -15.03
C LYS A 306 16.30 -0.33 -13.51
N LEU A 307 15.35 -1.03 -12.91
CA LEU A 307 15.23 -1.18 -11.45
C LEU A 307 15.93 -2.48 -11.04
N VAL A 308 16.77 -2.43 -10.02
CA VAL A 308 17.53 -3.59 -9.52
C VAL A 308 17.38 -3.71 -8.01
N THR A 309 16.92 -4.86 -7.54
CA THR A 309 16.92 -5.19 -6.12
C THR A 309 18.36 -5.41 -5.66
N ARG A 310 18.94 -4.36 -5.06
CA ARG A 310 20.32 -4.42 -4.53
C ARG A 310 20.35 -5.10 -3.17
N TRP A 311 19.34 -4.82 -2.33
CA TRP A 311 19.27 -5.29 -0.95
C TRP A 311 17.89 -5.86 -0.63
N ALA A 312 17.89 -6.90 0.17
CA ALA A 312 16.68 -7.51 0.69
C ALA A 312 16.88 -7.93 2.14
N VAL A 313 15.89 -7.67 2.99
CA VAL A 313 15.93 -7.96 4.43
C VAL A 313 14.74 -8.82 4.81
N ASP A 314 14.99 -9.98 5.41
CA ASP A 314 13.96 -10.85 5.99
C ASP A 314 14.53 -11.69 7.13
N PHE A 315 13.75 -11.94 8.16
CA PHE A 315 14.17 -12.76 9.30
C PHE A 315 14.09 -14.27 9.01
N ASN A 316 13.30 -14.70 8.01
CA ASN A 316 13.12 -16.12 7.69
C ASN A 316 14.26 -16.64 6.80
N SER A 317 15.13 -17.45 7.38
CA SER A 317 16.33 -18.00 6.70
C SER A 317 16.01 -18.81 5.44
N HIS A 318 14.85 -19.47 5.38
CA HIS A 318 14.45 -20.25 4.20
C HIS A 318 14.01 -19.36 3.07
N ALA A 319 13.29 -18.28 3.39
CA ALA A 319 12.87 -17.26 2.43
C ALA A 319 14.09 -16.53 1.85
N CYS A 320 15.03 -16.12 2.70
CA CYS A 320 16.31 -15.52 2.30
C CYS A 320 17.11 -16.43 1.34
N LYS A 321 17.16 -17.75 1.62
CA LYS A 321 17.81 -18.73 0.75
C LYS A 321 17.12 -18.85 -0.61
N SER A 322 15.78 -18.83 -0.65
CA SER A 322 15.01 -18.83 -1.89
C SER A 322 15.30 -17.57 -2.71
N LEU A 323 15.28 -16.41 -2.07
CA LEU A 323 15.56 -15.14 -2.74
C LEU A 323 16.98 -15.13 -3.31
N LYS A 324 17.99 -15.50 -2.51
CA LYS A 324 19.39 -15.55 -2.94
C LYS A 324 19.63 -16.51 -4.10
N LEU A 325 18.93 -17.66 -4.11
CA LEU A 325 19.02 -18.64 -5.18
C LEU A 325 18.47 -18.08 -6.51
N ASN A 326 17.36 -17.36 -6.46
CA ASN A 326 16.72 -16.78 -7.63
C ASN A 326 17.31 -15.43 -8.05
N HIS A 327 17.93 -14.69 -7.14
CA HIS A 327 18.53 -13.37 -7.35
C HIS A 327 19.94 -13.33 -6.75
N PRO A 328 20.93 -13.99 -7.37
CA PRO A 328 22.31 -14.04 -6.88
C PRO A 328 22.99 -12.66 -6.83
N GLU A 329 22.48 -11.70 -7.61
CA GLU A 329 22.92 -10.31 -7.65
C GLU A 329 22.50 -9.49 -6.43
N THR A 330 21.44 -9.92 -5.71
CA THR A 330 20.89 -9.23 -4.54
C THR A 330 21.69 -9.59 -3.29
N GLU A 331 22.06 -8.58 -2.50
CA GLU A 331 22.56 -8.77 -1.15
C GLU A 331 21.37 -9.08 -0.23
N VAL A 332 21.30 -10.31 0.27
CA VAL A 332 20.19 -10.77 1.12
C VAL A 332 20.68 -10.86 2.57
N ARG A 333 20.07 -10.07 3.42
CA ARG A 333 20.34 -10.02 4.86
C ARG A 333 19.29 -10.81 5.62
N ASN A 334 19.74 -11.85 6.34
CA ASN A 334 18.86 -12.67 7.16
C ASN A 334 18.87 -12.17 8.61
N GLU A 335 18.14 -11.10 8.86
CA GLU A 335 18.05 -10.45 10.15
C GLU A 335 16.67 -9.78 10.33
N PRO A 336 16.25 -9.46 11.58
CA PRO A 336 15.11 -8.59 11.83
C PRO A 336 15.33 -7.18 11.26
N ALA A 337 14.25 -6.51 10.83
CA ALA A 337 14.35 -5.17 10.26
C ALA A 337 14.77 -4.11 11.29
N GLU A 338 14.48 -4.31 12.57
CA GLU A 338 14.96 -3.48 13.68
C GLU A 338 16.48 -3.57 13.86
N ASP A 339 17.08 -4.76 13.71
CA ASP A 339 18.53 -4.95 13.78
C ASP A 339 19.21 -4.28 12.58
N PHE A 340 18.59 -4.39 11.38
CA PHE A 340 19.04 -3.68 10.20
C PHE A 340 19.03 -2.15 10.42
N LEU A 341 17.95 -1.59 10.99
CA LEU A 341 17.87 -0.16 11.30
C LEU A 341 18.95 0.26 12.33
N SER A 342 19.17 -0.54 13.36
CA SER A 342 20.21 -0.29 14.36
C SER A 342 21.59 -0.28 13.71
N LEU A 343 21.86 -1.27 12.85
CA LEU A 343 23.11 -1.32 12.09
C LEU A 343 23.34 -0.05 11.25
N LEU A 344 22.32 0.44 10.55
CA LEU A 344 22.43 1.67 9.75
C LEU A 344 22.81 2.87 10.61
N LYS A 345 22.22 3.01 11.80
CA LYS A 345 22.49 4.11 12.74
C LYS A 345 23.89 3.99 13.34
N ASP A 346 24.27 2.80 13.75
CA ASP A 346 25.61 2.54 14.32
C ASP A 346 26.70 2.77 13.27
N TRP A 347 26.44 2.38 12.02
CA TRP A 347 27.31 2.64 10.89
C TRP A 347 27.50 4.15 10.64
N GLU A 348 26.41 4.93 10.61
CA GLU A 348 26.50 6.39 10.48
C GLU A 348 27.29 7.02 11.62
N LYS A 349 27.07 6.54 12.87
CA LYS A 349 27.82 7.01 14.05
C LYS A 349 29.32 6.77 13.88
N LEU A 350 29.72 5.56 13.47
CA LEU A 350 31.12 5.23 13.21
C LEU A 350 31.71 6.09 12.09
N CYS A 351 30.99 6.26 10.98
CA CYS A 351 31.45 7.10 9.88
C CYS A 351 31.64 8.56 10.30
N LYS A 352 30.80 9.10 11.18
CA LYS A 352 30.97 10.44 11.77
C LYS A 352 32.19 10.49 12.69
N GLU A 353 32.35 9.51 13.58
CA GLU A 353 33.45 9.42 14.52
C GLU A 353 34.80 9.40 13.79
N PHE A 354 34.92 8.60 12.74
CA PHE A 354 36.11 8.48 11.92
C PHE A 354 36.24 9.50 10.78
N LYS A 355 35.32 10.51 10.72
CA LYS A 355 35.31 11.59 9.68
C LYS A 355 35.34 11.07 8.25
N LEU A 356 34.68 9.96 7.98
CA LEU A 356 34.56 9.35 6.65
C LEU A 356 33.46 9.99 5.80
N LEU A 357 32.59 10.84 6.40
CA LEU A 357 31.55 11.61 5.70
C LEU A 357 32.11 12.98 5.30
N GLY A 358 31.80 13.42 4.08
CA GLY A 358 32.22 14.74 3.59
C GLY A 358 31.49 15.88 4.32
N PRO A 359 32.03 17.14 4.26
CA PRO A 359 31.47 18.29 5.00
C PRO A 359 30.01 18.62 4.66
N GLU A 360 29.53 18.28 3.48
CA GLU A 360 28.12 18.51 3.07
C GLU A 360 27.12 17.58 3.78
N GLN A 361 27.59 16.55 4.47
CA GLN A 361 26.75 15.58 5.20
C GLN A 361 26.67 15.85 6.70
N PHE A 362 27.33 16.88 7.21
CA PHE A 362 27.46 17.18 8.64
C PHE A 362 26.41 18.17 9.19
N GLU A 363 25.67 18.92 8.34
CA GLU A 363 24.92 20.10 8.83
C GLU A 363 23.50 19.80 9.38
N GLU A 364 23.00 18.58 9.36
CA GLU A 364 21.54 18.38 9.60
C GLU A 364 21.11 17.85 11.00
N GLN A 365 21.98 17.54 11.96
CA GLN A 365 21.51 16.80 13.17
C GLN A 365 22.00 17.21 14.58
N ASP A 366 22.76 18.28 14.76
CA ASP A 366 23.28 18.63 16.09
C ASP A 366 22.27 19.26 17.06
N SER A 367 21.00 19.48 16.70
CA SER A 367 20.05 20.18 17.57
C SER A 367 19.08 19.29 18.37
N TYR A 368 19.12 17.98 18.23
CA TYR A 368 18.15 17.08 18.91
C TYR A 368 18.72 16.18 20.02
N LEU A 369 20.04 16.15 20.23
CA LEU A 369 20.65 15.26 21.22
C LEU A 369 20.90 15.88 22.62
N GLU A 370 20.64 17.19 22.81
CA GLU A 370 20.87 17.83 24.12
C GLU A 370 19.69 17.77 25.11
N SER A 371 18.54 17.16 24.77
CA SER A 371 17.35 17.18 25.63
C SER A 371 16.91 15.86 26.26
N VAL A 372 17.67 14.76 26.12
CA VAL A 372 17.29 13.45 26.69
C VAL A 372 18.36 12.80 27.55
N GLU A 373 19.45 13.49 27.87
CA GLU A 373 20.43 12.97 28.87
C GLU A 373 20.27 13.71 30.20
N ALA A 374 19.23 13.40 30.97
CA ALA A 374 19.17 13.62 32.41
C ALA A 374 18.14 12.65 33.00
N GLU A 375 18.66 11.58 33.55
CA GLU A 375 18.15 10.71 34.63
C GLU A 375 18.40 9.22 34.35
N ASP A 376 19.56 8.73 34.70
CA ASP A 376 19.74 7.52 35.53
C ASP A 376 21.22 7.34 35.96
N ASP A 377 21.53 7.97 37.07
CA ASP A 377 22.73 7.66 37.83
C ASP A 377 22.44 6.46 38.78
N ASN A 378 22.84 5.27 38.41
CA ASN A 378 23.10 4.19 39.33
C ASN A 378 24.36 3.44 38.88
N LYS A 379 25.50 3.94 39.39
CA LYS A 379 26.78 3.24 39.32
C LYS A 379 26.76 2.12 40.35
N GLU A 380 26.79 0.87 39.92
CA GLU A 380 27.36 -0.23 40.68
C GLU A 380 28.81 -0.39 40.24
N GLU A 381 29.69 -0.08 41.15
CA GLU A 381 31.13 -0.33 41.04
C GLU A 381 31.39 -1.86 41.09
N ILE A 382 31.88 -2.42 39.99
CA ILE A 382 32.45 -3.77 39.98
C ILE A 382 33.95 -3.64 40.09
N GLU A 383 34.47 -4.13 41.20
CA GLU A 383 35.90 -4.24 41.48
C GLU A 383 36.62 -5.09 40.43
N SER A 384 37.66 -4.55 39.84
CA SER A 384 38.52 -5.24 38.89
C SER A 384 39.55 -6.09 39.63
N ASP A 385 39.37 -7.39 39.64
CA ASP A 385 40.47 -8.32 39.91
C ASP A 385 41.34 -8.44 38.66
N SER A 386 42.54 -7.98 38.79
CA SER A 386 43.59 -8.13 37.80
C SER A 386 44.15 -9.57 37.82
N GLU A 387 43.69 -10.41 36.86
CA GLU A 387 44.43 -11.61 36.53
C GLU A 387 45.21 -11.38 35.21
N ASP A 388 46.50 -11.61 35.34
CA ASP A 388 47.51 -11.64 34.29
C ASP A 388 47.19 -12.76 33.30
N GLY A 389 46.41 -12.41 32.25
CA GLY A 389 46.02 -13.32 31.18
C GLY A 389 46.93 -13.17 29.96
N SER A 390 47.70 -14.15 29.68
CA SER A 390 48.47 -14.27 28.44
C SER A 390 47.55 -14.07 27.23
N ILE A 391 47.85 -13.07 26.41
CA ILE A 391 47.18 -12.77 25.15
C ILE A 391 47.19 -14.02 24.27
N SER A 392 46.02 -14.48 23.84
CA SER A 392 45.89 -15.61 22.92
C SER A 392 46.55 -15.24 21.59
N SER A 393 47.15 -16.22 20.89
CA SER A 393 47.89 -16.00 19.63
C SER A 393 47.00 -15.50 18.46
N GLU A 394 45.74 -15.22 18.74
CA GLU A 394 44.75 -14.74 17.76
C GLU A 394 44.29 -13.29 18.04
N GLU A 395 44.79 -12.62 19.07
CA GLU A 395 44.48 -11.25 19.39
C GLU A 395 45.53 -10.31 18.79
N PHE A 396 45.09 -9.30 18.01
CA PHE A 396 45.96 -8.29 17.41
C PHE A 396 45.59 -6.91 17.93
N GLU A 397 46.58 -6.11 18.25
CA GLU A 397 46.41 -4.70 18.61
C GLU A 397 46.18 -3.89 17.33
N VAL A 398 45.02 -3.16 17.26
CA VAL A 398 44.69 -2.26 16.14
C VAL A 398 45.43 -0.95 16.33
N GLN A 399 46.41 -0.64 15.48
CA GLN A 399 47.19 0.59 15.54
C GLN A 399 46.48 1.81 14.99
N GLU A 400 45.76 1.63 13.90
CA GLU A 400 45.01 2.69 13.22
C GLU A 400 43.84 2.09 12.43
N MET A 401 42.67 2.76 12.43
CA MET A 401 41.57 2.41 11.62
C MET A 401 41.63 3.21 10.29
N LEU A 402 41.91 2.51 9.20
CA LEU A 402 42.09 3.14 7.90
C LEU A 402 40.77 3.37 7.17
N GLU A 403 39.80 2.47 7.32
CA GLU A 403 38.51 2.50 6.63
C GLU A 403 37.51 1.65 7.40
N VAL A 404 36.25 2.10 7.40
CA VAL A 404 35.10 1.32 7.88
C VAL A 404 34.27 0.92 6.67
N CYS A 405 34.15 -0.38 6.43
CA CYS A 405 33.34 -0.89 5.31
C CYS A 405 32.50 -2.09 5.73
N HIS A 406 31.34 -2.22 5.06
CA HIS A 406 30.46 -3.37 5.24
C HIS A 406 30.75 -4.42 4.16
N GLY A 407 30.97 -5.67 4.56
CA GLY A 407 31.16 -6.77 3.61
C GLY A 407 32.02 -7.90 4.18
N ASP A 408 32.24 -8.95 3.36
CA ASP A 408 33.16 -10.04 3.71
C ASP A 408 34.61 -9.55 3.59
N PRO A 409 35.40 -9.54 4.68
CA PRO A 409 36.80 -9.08 4.67
C PRO A 409 37.69 -9.86 3.69
N ASN A 410 37.25 -11.06 3.26
CA ASN A 410 37.96 -11.87 2.27
C ASN A 410 37.55 -11.57 0.82
N ASN A 411 36.60 -10.68 0.59
CA ASN A 411 36.08 -10.36 -0.73
C ASN A 411 36.14 -8.85 -1.03
N VAL A 412 37.31 -8.40 -1.39
CA VAL A 412 37.66 -6.97 -1.59
C VAL A 412 36.99 -6.30 -2.79
N LYS A 413 35.95 -6.86 -3.37
CA LYS A 413 35.19 -6.24 -4.45
C LYS A 413 34.06 -5.35 -3.94
N LYS A 414 34.39 -4.08 -3.67
CA LYS A 414 33.52 -2.94 -3.32
C LYS A 414 32.70 -3.11 -2.03
N PRO A 415 33.08 -2.42 -0.98
CA PRO A 415 32.23 -2.28 0.20
C PRO A 415 30.91 -1.59 -0.20
N GLY A 416 29.79 -2.23 0.11
CA GLY A 416 28.49 -1.62 -0.02
C GLY A 416 28.27 -0.65 1.14
N LEU A 417 28.52 0.62 0.96
CA LEU A 417 28.20 1.66 1.93
C LEU A 417 26.70 1.98 1.83
N TYR A 418 25.99 1.90 2.96
CA TYR A 418 24.56 2.25 3.02
C TYR A 418 24.43 3.68 3.55
N PHE A 419 24.35 4.66 2.63
CA PHE A 419 24.11 6.06 3.01
C PHE A 419 22.73 6.54 2.53
N LYS A 420 22.27 7.65 3.12
CA LYS A 420 21.18 8.45 2.58
C LYS A 420 21.48 8.75 1.11
N GLY A 421 20.54 8.41 0.22
CA GLY A 421 20.71 8.59 -1.22
C GLY A 421 21.19 7.35 -2.01
N ASP A 422 21.65 6.28 -1.37
CA ASP A 422 22.04 5.04 -2.05
C ASP A 422 20.83 4.18 -2.46
N VAL A 423 19.70 4.36 -1.79
CA VAL A 423 18.46 3.64 -2.02
C VAL A 423 17.46 4.57 -2.70
N ASP A 424 17.15 4.32 -3.97
CA ASP A 424 16.15 5.08 -4.71
C ASP A 424 14.72 4.67 -4.34
N PHE A 425 14.50 3.38 -4.08
CA PHE A 425 13.17 2.83 -3.87
C PHE A 425 13.17 1.83 -2.71
N ILE A 426 12.24 2.00 -1.77
CA ILE A 426 11.96 1.01 -0.72
C ILE A 426 10.60 0.39 -0.97
N CYS A 427 10.54 -0.93 -1.12
CA CYS A 427 9.29 -1.67 -1.04
C CYS A 427 9.27 -2.58 0.19
N GLY A 428 8.07 -2.95 0.67
CA GLY A 428 7.96 -3.91 1.77
C GLY A 428 6.54 -4.20 2.23
N GLY A 429 6.38 -5.37 2.84
CA GLY A 429 5.12 -5.82 3.46
C GLY A 429 5.31 -6.06 4.96
N PRO A 430 5.26 -5.02 5.83
CA PRO A 430 5.42 -5.23 7.26
C PRO A 430 4.38 -6.22 7.79
N PRO A 431 4.75 -7.14 8.71
CA PRO A 431 3.87 -8.18 9.21
C PRO A 431 2.50 -7.69 9.70
N CYS A 432 1.44 -8.39 9.26
CA CYS A 432 0.04 -8.07 9.54
C CYS A 432 -0.56 -8.85 10.72
N GLN A 433 0.27 -9.55 11.51
CA GLN A 433 -0.21 -10.47 12.55
C GLN A 433 -1.01 -9.80 13.67
N GLY A 434 -0.78 -8.52 13.93
CA GLY A 434 -1.50 -7.73 14.93
C GLY A 434 -2.88 -7.27 14.45
N VAL A 435 -3.10 -7.14 13.13
CA VAL A 435 -4.35 -6.62 12.55
C VAL A 435 -5.23 -7.70 11.95
N SER A 436 -4.63 -8.79 11.48
CA SER A 436 -5.34 -9.86 10.77
C SER A 436 -6.53 -10.40 11.58
N GLY A 437 -7.67 -10.61 10.93
CA GLY A 437 -8.87 -11.22 11.50
C GLY A 437 -8.65 -12.60 12.12
N PHE A 438 -7.56 -13.29 11.76
CA PHE A 438 -7.15 -14.55 12.39
C PHE A 438 -6.59 -14.38 13.81
N ASN A 439 -6.19 -13.17 14.24
CA ASN A 439 -5.71 -12.90 15.59
C ASN A 439 -6.88 -12.49 16.51
N ARG A 440 -7.26 -13.34 17.44
CA ARG A 440 -8.32 -13.07 18.42
C ARG A 440 -7.94 -12.08 19.53
N PHE A 441 -6.65 -11.86 19.74
CA PHE A 441 -6.10 -11.06 20.85
C PHE A 441 -5.52 -9.73 20.33
N ARG A 442 -6.27 -9.06 19.43
CA ARG A 442 -5.85 -7.76 18.88
C ARG A 442 -6.05 -6.66 19.92
N ASN A 443 -5.05 -5.79 20.08
CA ASN A 443 -5.19 -4.59 20.90
C ASN A 443 -5.91 -3.50 20.08
N LYS A 444 -7.20 -3.26 20.33
CA LYS A 444 -7.99 -2.27 19.60
C LYS A 444 -7.79 -0.84 20.13
N ASP A 445 -7.50 -0.70 21.43
CA ASP A 445 -7.44 0.59 22.12
C ASP A 445 -6.10 1.28 21.89
N ALA A 446 -5.00 0.52 21.84
CA ALA A 446 -3.66 1.02 21.56
C ALA A 446 -2.95 0.11 20.50
N PRO A 447 -3.32 0.21 19.21
CA PRO A 447 -2.81 -0.68 18.18
C PRO A 447 -1.28 -0.62 17.98
N LEU A 448 -0.62 0.52 18.24
CA LEU A 448 0.83 0.67 18.11
C LEU A 448 1.59 0.02 19.28
N ASP A 449 0.98 -0.15 20.44
CA ASP A 449 1.61 -0.80 21.61
C ASP A 449 1.64 -2.34 21.45
N ASP A 450 0.88 -2.90 20.50
CA ASP A 450 0.95 -4.34 20.21
C ASP A 450 2.27 -4.64 19.48
N LYS A 451 3.15 -5.42 20.13
CA LYS A 451 4.43 -5.86 19.55
C LYS A 451 4.32 -6.47 18.15
N LYS A 452 3.16 -7.00 17.78
CA LYS A 452 2.90 -7.56 16.44
C LYS A 452 2.74 -6.49 15.37
N ASN A 453 2.49 -5.23 15.77
CA ASN A 453 2.36 -4.08 14.88
C ASN A 453 3.62 -3.19 14.88
N SER A 454 4.61 -3.45 15.76
CA SER A 454 5.84 -2.67 15.87
C SER A 454 6.63 -2.60 14.55
N GLN A 455 6.51 -3.62 13.71
CA GLN A 455 7.21 -3.67 12.42
C GLN A 455 6.75 -2.59 11.43
N LEU A 456 5.53 -2.08 11.56
CA LEU A 456 5.08 -0.91 10.81
C LEU A 456 5.87 0.35 11.20
N LEU A 457 6.15 0.53 12.50
CA LEU A 457 6.96 1.64 12.99
C LEU A 457 8.40 1.52 12.47
N VAL A 458 8.98 0.31 12.55
CA VAL A 458 10.34 0.04 12.05
C VAL A 458 10.42 0.35 10.55
N PHE A 459 9.45 -0.08 9.76
CA PHE A 459 9.37 0.23 8.33
C PHE A 459 9.37 1.74 8.07
N MET A 460 8.54 2.50 8.77
CA MET A 460 8.47 3.96 8.63
C MET A 460 9.76 4.65 9.10
N ASN A 461 10.40 4.13 10.15
CA ASN A 461 11.68 4.69 10.66
C ASN A 461 12.85 4.44 9.68
N ILE A 462 12.86 3.29 8.97
CA ILE A 462 13.86 3.04 7.91
C ILE A 462 13.66 4.02 6.74
N ILE A 463 12.41 4.29 6.35
CA ILE A 463 12.11 5.28 5.31
C ILE A 463 12.57 6.68 5.73
N GLU A 464 12.26 7.09 6.97
CA GLU A 464 12.68 8.37 7.53
C GLU A 464 14.19 8.53 7.55
N TYR A 465 14.90 7.45 7.86
CA TYR A 465 16.35 7.43 7.91
C TYR A 465 16.99 7.47 6.51
N LEU A 466 16.57 6.60 5.58
CA LEU A 466 17.19 6.46 4.25
C LEU A 466 16.69 7.51 3.26
N LYS A 467 15.52 8.10 3.47
CA LYS A 467 14.89 9.13 2.61
C LYS A 467 14.87 8.73 1.11
N PRO A 468 14.32 7.56 0.73
CA PRO A 468 14.30 7.09 -0.65
C PRO A 468 13.44 8.03 -1.54
N ARG A 469 13.66 8.00 -2.84
CA ARG A 469 12.82 8.74 -3.81
C ARG A 469 11.40 8.18 -3.89
N TYR A 470 11.24 6.86 -3.74
CA TYR A 470 9.96 6.17 -3.82
C TYR A 470 9.78 5.15 -2.69
N VAL A 471 8.54 4.96 -2.29
CA VAL A 471 8.12 3.97 -1.28
C VAL A 471 6.91 3.22 -1.78
N LEU A 472 6.87 1.90 -1.57
CA LEU A 472 5.67 1.07 -1.76
C LEU A 472 5.51 0.14 -0.56
N MET A 473 4.46 0.35 0.22
CA MET A 473 4.07 -0.56 1.30
C MET A 473 2.90 -1.44 0.85
N GLU A 474 2.97 -2.75 1.13
CA GLU A 474 1.86 -3.70 0.95
C GLU A 474 1.33 -4.17 2.31
N ASN A 475 0.01 -4.39 2.41
CA ASN A 475 -0.58 -5.04 3.56
C ASN A 475 -1.93 -5.71 3.25
N VAL A 476 -2.45 -6.48 4.21
CA VAL A 476 -3.80 -7.06 4.12
C VAL A 476 -4.88 -5.98 4.27
N VAL A 477 -6.07 -6.23 3.73
CA VAL A 477 -7.22 -5.31 3.81
C VAL A 477 -7.64 -5.03 5.27
N ASP A 478 -7.36 -5.95 6.18
CA ASP A 478 -7.69 -5.80 7.60
C ASP A 478 -7.01 -4.58 8.26
N ILE A 479 -5.92 -4.04 7.70
CA ILE A 479 -5.30 -2.78 8.16
C ILE A 479 -6.24 -1.58 8.06
N LEU A 480 -7.25 -1.66 7.15
CA LEU A 480 -8.30 -0.65 6.96
C LEU A 480 -9.61 -0.98 7.67
N LYS A 481 -9.73 -2.19 8.27
CA LYS A 481 -10.93 -2.62 9.00
C LYS A 481 -10.74 -2.59 10.51
N PHE A 482 -9.50 -2.70 10.95
CA PHE A 482 -9.16 -2.83 12.35
C PHE A 482 -9.00 -1.45 13.00
N SER A 483 -9.68 -1.25 14.15
CA SER A 483 -9.60 0.00 14.93
C SER A 483 -9.78 1.25 14.06
N GLU A 484 -10.88 1.31 13.30
CA GLU A 484 -11.21 2.45 12.43
C GLU A 484 -10.10 2.80 11.42
N ALA A 485 -9.40 1.78 10.92
CA ALA A 485 -8.28 1.91 10.01
C ALA A 485 -7.04 2.63 10.59
N PHE A 486 -6.92 2.72 11.91
CA PHE A 486 -5.89 3.51 12.58
C PHE A 486 -4.47 3.27 12.01
N LEU A 487 -4.05 2.01 11.84
CA LEU A 487 -2.69 1.71 11.33
C LEU A 487 -2.50 2.10 9.86
N GLY A 488 -3.55 1.99 9.04
CA GLY A 488 -3.51 2.47 7.65
C GLY A 488 -3.40 4.00 7.58
N ARG A 489 -4.18 4.70 8.41
CA ARG A 489 -4.11 6.16 8.56
C ARG A 489 -2.77 6.62 9.12
N TYR A 490 -2.23 5.88 10.10
CA TYR A 490 -0.91 6.14 10.67
C TYR A 490 0.18 6.04 9.59
N ALA A 491 0.19 4.97 8.79
CA ALA A 491 1.17 4.79 7.72
C ALA A 491 1.12 5.94 6.70
N LEU A 492 -0.10 6.31 6.26
CA LEU A 492 -0.32 7.44 5.35
C LEU A 492 0.16 8.76 5.98
N GLY A 493 -0.22 9.03 7.24
CA GLY A 493 0.16 10.24 7.98
C GLY A 493 1.66 10.35 8.21
N ARG A 494 2.36 9.23 8.47
CA ARG A 494 3.83 9.21 8.59
C ARG A 494 4.51 9.62 7.27
N LEU A 495 4.08 9.10 6.12
CA LEU A 495 4.64 9.53 4.83
C LEU A 495 4.41 11.03 4.60
N VAL A 496 3.18 11.51 4.84
CA VAL A 496 2.85 12.94 4.69
C VAL A 496 3.66 13.82 5.66
N SER A 497 3.89 13.37 6.90
CA SER A 497 4.71 14.10 7.89
C SER A 497 6.17 14.18 7.47
N MET A 498 6.71 13.14 6.86
CA MET A 498 8.05 13.09 6.26
C MET A 498 8.14 13.85 4.92
N ASN A 499 7.09 14.59 4.54
CA ASN A 499 7.00 15.37 3.32
C ASN A 499 6.87 14.56 2.03
N TYR A 500 6.54 13.27 2.09
CA TYR A 500 6.24 12.48 0.90
C TYR A 500 4.85 12.78 0.37
N GLN A 501 4.71 12.86 -0.96
CA GLN A 501 3.44 12.64 -1.61
C GLN A 501 2.98 11.22 -1.31
N ALA A 502 1.68 10.99 -1.14
CA ALA A 502 1.20 9.66 -0.79
C ALA A 502 -0.16 9.36 -1.42
N ARG A 503 -0.39 8.09 -1.77
CA ARG A 503 -1.61 7.61 -2.41
C ARG A 503 -1.92 6.20 -1.95
N LEU A 504 -3.17 5.94 -1.55
CA LEU A 504 -3.64 4.65 -1.09
C LEU A 504 -4.46 3.95 -2.18
N GLY A 505 -4.26 2.65 -2.37
CA GLY A 505 -5.01 1.85 -3.34
C GLY A 505 -5.24 0.42 -2.87
N MET A 506 -6.33 -0.19 -3.31
CA MET A 506 -6.68 -1.56 -3.00
C MET A 506 -6.86 -2.34 -4.30
N MET A 507 -6.11 -3.45 -4.46
CA MET A 507 -6.03 -4.21 -5.70
C MET A 507 -6.32 -5.69 -5.45
N ALA A 508 -7.14 -6.30 -6.34
CA ALA A 508 -7.40 -7.73 -6.36
C ALA A 508 -6.46 -8.41 -7.37
N ALA A 509 -5.72 -9.44 -6.95
CA ALA A 509 -4.71 -10.08 -7.78
C ALA A 509 -5.31 -10.70 -9.07
N GLY A 510 -6.52 -11.25 -8.99
CA GLY A 510 -7.20 -11.82 -10.14
C GLY A 510 -7.45 -10.81 -11.25
N SER A 511 -7.63 -9.55 -10.92
CA SER A 511 -7.81 -8.47 -11.89
C SER A 511 -6.57 -8.22 -12.76
N TYR A 512 -5.44 -8.86 -12.44
CA TYR A 512 -4.16 -8.73 -13.15
C TYR A 512 -3.65 -10.06 -13.71
N GLY A 513 -4.55 -11.04 -13.90
CA GLY A 513 -4.25 -12.26 -14.65
C GLY A 513 -3.69 -13.41 -13.83
N VAL A 514 -4.18 -13.64 -12.62
CA VAL A 514 -3.99 -14.89 -11.88
C VAL A 514 -5.34 -15.49 -11.47
N PRO A 515 -5.49 -16.83 -11.38
CA PRO A 515 -6.75 -17.46 -11.00
C PRO A 515 -6.98 -17.42 -9.47
N GLN A 516 -6.78 -16.26 -8.86
CA GLN A 516 -6.87 -16.03 -7.44
C GLN A 516 -7.44 -14.65 -7.13
N PHE A 517 -8.43 -14.58 -6.24
CA PHE A 517 -9.03 -13.31 -5.85
C PHE A 517 -8.05 -12.37 -5.13
N ARG A 518 -7.43 -12.76 -4.04
CA ARG A 518 -6.41 -12.06 -3.21
C ARG A 518 -6.43 -10.53 -3.28
N MET A 519 -7.20 -9.87 -2.42
CA MET A 519 -7.19 -8.40 -2.29
C MET A 519 -6.11 -7.93 -1.30
N ARG A 520 -5.41 -6.84 -1.66
CA ARG A 520 -4.35 -6.22 -0.87
C ARG A 520 -4.42 -4.71 -0.95
N VAL A 521 -3.95 -4.06 0.12
CA VAL A 521 -3.77 -2.61 0.21
C VAL A 521 -2.35 -2.29 -0.17
N PHE A 522 -2.18 -1.25 -0.99
CA PHE A 522 -0.90 -0.70 -1.38
C PHE A 522 -0.86 0.79 -1.03
N LEU A 523 0.25 1.25 -0.48
CA LEU A 523 0.49 2.66 -0.18
C LEU A 523 1.74 3.12 -0.92
N TRP A 524 1.54 3.97 -1.93
CA TRP A 524 2.62 4.67 -2.60
C TRP A 524 3.08 5.88 -1.79
N GLY A 525 4.40 6.09 -1.75
CA GLY A 525 5.05 7.33 -1.36
C GLY A 525 6.00 7.78 -2.47
N ALA A 526 6.08 9.08 -2.73
CA ALA A 526 7.04 9.67 -3.65
C ALA A 526 7.59 10.97 -3.07
N HIS A 527 8.91 11.19 -3.18
CA HIS A 527 9.53 12.46 -2.80
C HIS A 527 8.85 13.61 -3.57
N PRO A 528 8.72 14.82 -3.02
CA PRO A 528 8.02 15.94 -3.69
C PRO A 528 8.57 16.32 -5.07
N SER A 529 9.86 16.05 -5.34
CA SER A 529 10.48 16.28 -6.65
C SER A 529 10.14 15.22 -7.70
N GLU A 530 9.51 14.12 -7.31
CA GLU A 530 9.20 13.00 -8.17
C GLU A 530 7.71 13.00 -8.55
N LYS A 531 7.36 12.35 -9.66
CA LYS A 531 5.95 12.10 -9.98
C LYS A 531 5.44 10.92 -9.14
N LEU A 532 4.26 11.08 -8.52
CA LEU A 532 3.62 10.02 -7.73
C LEU A 532 3.08 8.93 -8.66
N PRO A 533 3.48 7.64 -8.49
CA PRO A 533 3.00 6.56 -9.35
C PRO A 533 1.47 6.39 -9.29
N GLN A 534 0.88 6.13 -10.44
CA GLN A 534 -0.55 5.83 -10.57
C GLN A 534 -0.82 4.36 -10.24
N TYR A 535 -2.08 4.03 -9.88
CA TYR A 535 -2.50 2.63 -9.82
C TYR A 535 -2.95 2.15 -11.21
N PRO A 536 -2.51 0.95 -11.61
CA PRO A 536 -2.94 0.36 -12.89
C PRO A 536 -4.38 -0.14 -12.80
N LEU A 537 -5.22 0.22 -13.75
CA LEU A 537 -6.59 -0.30 -13.88
C LEU A 537 -6.59 -1.81 -14.18
N PRO A 538 -7.64 -2.55 -13.76
CA PRO A 538 -7.79 -3.98 -14.02
C PRO A 538 -7.69 -4.36 -15.49
N THR A 539 -7.10 -5.52 -15.78
CA THR A 539 -7.00 -6.11 -17.13
C THR A 539 -7.92 -7.31 -17.34
N HIS A 540 -8.36 -7.92 -16.24
CA HIS A 540 -9.25 -9.10 -16.25
C HIS A 540 -10.50 -8.84 -15.42
N GLU A 541 -11.61 -9.46 -15.81
CA GLU A 541 -12.87 -9.38 -15.10
C GLU A 541 -12.88 -10.36 -13.93
N VAL A 542 -12.87 -9.84 -12.71
CA VAL A 542 -12.94 -10.63 -11.49
C VAL A 542 -14.14 -10.17 -10.67
N VAL A 543 -14.95 -11.12 -10.22
CA VAL A 543 -16.04 -10.85 -9.28
C VAL A 543 -15.43 -10.49 -7.93
N GLU A 544 -15.56 -9.25 -7.51
CA GLU A 544 -15.10 -8.77 -6.22
C GLU A 544 -15.88 -9.46 -5.10
N ARG A 545 -15.16 -10.00 -4.13
CA ARG A 545 -15.72 -10.66 -2.95
C ARG A 545 -15.15 -10.01 -1.70
N GLY A 546 -16.01 -9.67 -0.78
CA GLY A 546 -15.64 -9.14 0.53
C GLY A 546 -16.22 -7.75 0.76
N VAL A 547 -16.40 -7.41 2.03
CA VAL A 547 -16.87 -6.10 2.45
C VAL A 547 -15.66 -5.18 2.57
N VAL A 548 -15.66 -4.11 1.79
CA VAL A 548 -14.77 -2.96 1.97
C VAL A 548 -15.53 -1.98 2.87
N PRO A 549 -14.91 -1.36 3.90
CA PRO A 549 -15.58 -0.29 4.61
C PRO A 549 -15.95 0.84 3.62
N THR A 550 -17.16 1.36 3.72
CA THR A 550 -17.69 2.39 2.80
C THR A 550 -16.77 3.59 2.66
N GLU A 551 -16.13 3.97 3.76
CA GLU A 551 -15.13 5.04 3.82
C GLU A 551 -13.92 4.82 2.89
N PHE A 552 -13.62 3.57 2.54
CA PHE A 552 -12.48 3.19 1.70
C PHE A 552 -12.90 2.60 0.34
N GLU A 553 -14.16 2.76 -0.07
CA GLU A 553 -14.60 2.29 -1.40
C GLU A 553 -13.87 3.02 -2.53
N GLU A 554 -13.56 4.30 -2.34
CA GLU A 554 -12.87 5.14 -3.34
C GLU A 554 -11.40 4.77 -3.57
N ILE A 555 -10.79 3.97 -2.70
CA ILE A 555 -9.43 3.46 -2.94
C ILE A 555 -9.39 2.13 -3.68
N LEU A 556 -10.56 1.54 -3.97
CA LEU A 556 -10.62 0.32 -4.77
C LEU A 556 -10.22 0.64 -6.21
N VAL A 557 -9.12 0.04 -6.65
CA VAL A 557 -8.62 0.22 -8.01
C VAL A 557 -9.49 -0.59 -8.95
N GLY A 558 -10.35 0.11 -9.68
CA GLY A 558 -11.32 -0.49 -10.58
C GLY A 558 -11.90 0.53 -11.56
N TYR A 559 -12.66 0.05 -12.51
CA TYR A 559 -13.41 0.91 -13.43
C TYR A 559 -14.69 1.39 -12.77
N ASN A 560 -15.08 2.64 -13.04
CA ASN A 560 -16.42 3.10 -12.71
C ASN A 560 -17.47 2.29 -13.44
N ARG A 561 -18.62 2.00 -12.81
CA ARG A 561 -19.69 1.16 -13.37
C ARG A 561 -20.20 1.61 -14.75
N ASN A 562 -20.03 2.90 -15.07
CA ASN A 562 -20.49 3.51 -16.31
C ASN A 562 -19.42 3.59 -17.42
N GLN A 563 -18.19 3.11 -17.18
CA GLN A 563 -17.14 3.11 -18.19
C GLN A 563 -17.18 1.84 -19.03
N GLN A 564 -17.02 2.01 -20.36
CA GLN A 564 -16.93 0.89 -21.29
C GLN A 564 -15.59 0.17 -21.07
N ARG A 565 -15.65 -1.16 -20.84
CA ARG A 565 -14.50 -1.97 -20.44
C ARG A 565 -14.17 -2.97 -21.55
N GLN A 566 -12.88 -3.14 -21.82
CA GLN A 566 -12.34 -4.27 -22.59
C GLN A 566 -11.46 -5.11 -21.65
N LEU A 567 -12.12 -5.90 -20.79
CA LEU A 567 -11.44 -6.81 -19.88
C LEU A 567 -11.40 -8.21 -20.48
N LYS A 568 -10.30 -8.94 -20.22
CA LYS A 568 -10.26 -10.39 -20.44
C LYS A 568 -11.11 -11.11 -19.40
N ASP A 569 -11.58 -12.29 -19.73
CA ASP A 569 -12.21 -13.19 -18.77
C ASP A 569 -11.27 -13.50 -17.60
N ALA A 570 -11.84 -13.69 -16.41
CA ALA A 570 -11.08 -14.11 -15.25
C ALA A 570 -10.41 -15.47 -15.48
N LEU A 571 -9.14 -15.59 -15.15
CA LEU A 571 -8.46 -16.89 -15.19
C LEU A 571 -9.03 -17.85 -14.14
N VAL A 572 -9.11 -19.12 -14.51
CA VAL A 572 -9.56 -20.19 -13.65
C VAL A 572 -8.41 -21.20 -13.37
N ILE A 573 -8.59 -22.06 -12.40
CA ILE A 573 -7.56 -23.05 -12.00
C ILE A 573 -7.05 -23.84 -13.20
N LYS A 574 -7.93 -24.26 -14.12
CA LYS A 574 -7.59 -24.99 -15.33
C LYS A 574 -6.53 -24.27 -16.15
N ASP A 575 -6.64 -22.97 -16.28
CA ASP A 575 -5.71 -22.18 -17.10
C ASP A 575 -4.28 -22.18 -16.56
N ALA A 576 -4.13 -22.40 -15.25
CA ALA A 576 -2.83 -22.33 -14.59
C ALA A 576 -2.16 -23.70 -14.38
N ILE A 577 -2.93 -24.75 -14.05
CA ILE A 577 -2.33 -26.01 -13.55
C ILE A 577 -2.72 -27.28 -14.34
N SER A 578 -3.53 -27.17 -15.41
CA SER A 578 -4.00 -28.38 -16.13
C SER A 578 -2.91 -29.12 -16.92
N ASP A 579 -1.78 -28.51 -17.14
CA ASP A 579 -0.61 -29.06 -17.83
C ASP A 579 0.42 -29.71 -16.89
N LEU A 580 0.16 -29.69 -15.58
CA LEU A 580 1.07 -30.27 -14.60
C LEU A 580 0.90 -31.81 -14.50
N PRO A 581 1.99 -32.57 -14.32
CA PRO A 581 1.92 -34.01 -14.18
C PRO A 581 1.15 -34.45 -12.92
N LYS A 582 0.62 -35.66 -12.91
CA LYS A 582 -0.06 -36.20 -11.73
C LYS A 582 0.96 -36.65 -10.70
N VAL A 583 0.75 -36.29 -9.43
CA VAL A 583 1.59 -36.71 -8.31
C VAL A 583 0.74 -37.27 -7.17
N ALA A 584 1.31 -38.21 -6.42
CA ALA A 584 0.68 -38.84 -5.27
C ALA A 584 0.78 -37.93 -4.01
N ASN A 585 0.00 -38.25 -2.95
CA ASN A 585 0.07 -37.56 -1.67
C ASN A 585 1.44 -37.60 -0.98
N ASP A 586 2.22 -38.64 -1.28
CA ASP A 586 3.55 -38.90 -0.72
C ASP A 586 4.71 -38.58 -1.67
N GLU A 587 4.47 -37.78 -2.74
CA GLU A 587 5.52 -37.38 -3.67
C GLU A 587 6.68 -36.69 -2.95
N ARG A 588 7.91 -37.17 -3.18
CA ARG A 588 9.12 -36.69 -2.47
C ARG A 588 10.16 -36.03 -3.37
N HIS A 589 10.02 -36.14 -4.69
CA HIS A 589 10.99 -35.57 -5.62
C HIS A 589 10.76 -34.05 -5.73
N ASP A 590 11.81 -33.29 -5.56
CA ASP A 590 11.76 -31.82 -5.71
C ASP A 590 11.78 -31.38 -7.18
N GLU A 591 12.24 -32.25 -8.07
CA GLU A 591 12.35 -32.03 -9.51
C GLU A 591 11.74 -33.20 -10.27
N ILE A 592 10.80 -32.96 -11.16
CA ILE A 592 10.17 -33.93 -12.03
C ILE A 592 10.07 -33.40 -13.47
N PRO A 593 10.07 -34.23 -14.49
CA PRO A 593 9.92 -33.81 -15.87
C PRO A 593 8.48 -33.35 -16.15
N TYR A 594 8.32 -32.41 -17.11
CA TYR A 594 7.00 -32.15 -17.70
C TYR A 594 6.55 -33.34 -18.56
N GLU A 595 5.23 -33.62 -18.49
CA GLU A 595 4.61 -34.72 -19.29
C GLU A 595 3.84 -34.16 -20.49
N THR A 596 3.37 -32.92 -20.43
CA THR A 596 2.53 -32.31 -21.46
C THR A 596 3.04 -30.93 -21.86
N GLU A 597 2.71 -30.51 -23.08
CA GLU A 597 2.96 -29.15 -23.56
C GLU A 597 1.99 -28.13 -22.89
N PRO A 598 2.37 -26.85 -22.82
CA PRO A 598 1.47 -25.82 -22.29
C PRO A 598 0.29 -25.58 -23.22
N HIS A 599 -0.94 -25.48 -22.68
CA HIS A 599 -2.17 -25.33 -23.44
C HIS A 599 -2.69 -23.89 -23.49
N THR A 600 -2.32 -23.06 -22.51
CA THR A 600 -2.79 -21.66 -22.38
C THR A 600 -1.62 -20.69 -22.44
N ASP A 601 -1.90 -19.43 -22.74
CA ASP A 601 -0.86 -18.39 -22.76
C ASP A 601 -0.27 -18.17 -21.35
N PHE A 602 -1.07 -18.35 -20.30
CA PHE A 602 -0.56 -18.34 -18.93
C PHE A 602 0.45 -19.47 -18.70
N GLN A 603 0.16 -20.72 -19.15
CA GLN A 603 1.08 -21.85 -19.03
C GLN A 603 2.34 -21.66 -19.87
N LYS A 604 2.23 -21.07 -21.08
CA LYS A 604 3.40 -20.73 -21.91
C LYS A 604 4.32 -19.75 -21.18
N TYR A 605 3.75 -18.68 -20.65
CA TYR A 605 4.49 -17.68 -19.88
C TYR A 605 5.17 -18.28 -18.65
N ILE A 606 4.41 -19.00 -17.83
CA ILE A 606 4.92 -19.53 -16.56
C ILE A 606 6.09 -20.52 -16.77
N ARG A 607 6.18 -21.16 -17.95
CA ARG A 607 7.24 -22.08 -18.35
C ARG A 607 8.41 -21.43 -19.09
N LEU A 608 8.38 -20.11 -19.34
CA LEU A 608 9.52 -19.41 -19.94
C LEU A 608 10.79 -19.66 -19.13
N ASP A 609 11.90 -19.81 -19.84
CA ASP A 609 13.20 -19.89 -19.19
C ASP A 609 13.59 -18.55 -18.57
N ARG A 610 14.43 -18.60 -17.54
CA ARG A 610 14.91 -17.41 -16.85
C ARG A 610 15.51 -16.34 -17.79
N SER A 611 16.22 -16.75 -18.82
CA SER A 611 16.82 -15.86 -19.82
C SER A 611 15.81 -15.17 -20.74
N GLU A 612 14.60 -15.71 -20.84
CA GLU A 612 13.53 -15.17 -21.68
C GLU A 612 12.70 -14.10 -20.94
N VAL A 613 12.65 -14.17 -19.60
CA VAL A 613 11.90 -13.20 -18.79
C VAL A 613 12.69 -11.90 -18.65
N ALA A 614 12.04 -10.77 -18.99
CA ALA A 614 12.63 -9.44 -18.82
C ALA A 614 13.10 -9.24 -17.36
N GLY A 615 14.27 -8.66 -17.18
CA GLY A 615 14.88 -8.46 -15.86
C GLY A 615 15.78 -9.60 -15.36
N PHE A 616 15.74 -10.79 -15.99
CA PHE A 616 16.55 -11.94 -15.62
C PHE A 616 17.66 -12.29 -16.67
N LYS A 617 17.85 -11.51 -17.70
CA LYS A 617 18.65 -11.84 -18.89
C LYS A 617 20.17 -12.03 -18.71
N ASN A 618 20.70 -12.01 -17.49
CA ASN A 618 22.16 -12.06 -17.26
C ASN A 618 22.72 -13.42 -16.82
N SER A 619 21.96 -14.52 -16.90
CA SER A 619 22.47 -15.85 -16.51
C SER A 619 22.90 -16.65 -17.75
N ALA A 620 24.21 -16.89 -17.87
CA ALA A 620 24.82 -17.73 -18.90
C ALA A 620 24.67 -19.24 -18.58
N GLU A 621 23.46 -19.75 -18.39
CA GLU A 621 23.25 -21.20 -18.27
C GLU A 621 22.72 -21.76 -19.58
N SER A 622 23.40 -22.79 -20.08
CA SER A 622 22.97 -23.56 -21.26
C SER A 622 21.65 -24.26 -20.99
N PRO A 623 20.76 -24.39 -21.98
CA PRO A 623 19.44 -25.01 -21.78
C PRO A 623 19.59 -26.50 -21.42
N LYS A 624 19.40 -26.80 -20.14
CA LYS A 624 19.04 -28.14 -19.67
C LYS A 624 17.58 -28.40 -20.02
N LYS A 625 17.20 -29.69 -20.24
CA LYS A 625 15.77 -30.02 -20.38
C LYS A 625 14.99 -29.36 -19.24
N PRO A 626 13.90 -28.64 -19.54
CA PRO A 626 13.13 -27.94 -18.51
C PRO A 626 12.59 -28.98 -17.52
N MET A 627 12.89 -28.75 -16.23
CA MET A 627 12.41 -29.57 -15.11
C MET A 627 11.46 -28.73 -14.27
N LEU A 628 10.39 -29.36 -13.82
CA LEU A 628 9.41 -28.77 -12.91
C LEU A 628 9.90 -28.89 -11.47
N HIS A 629 10.00 -27.77 -10.76
CA HIS A 629 10.44 -27.72 -9.36
C HIS A 629 9.25 -27.56 -8.41
N ASP A 630 9.40 -28.06 -7.17
CA ASP A 630 8.44 -27.88 -6.08
C ASP A 630 7.03 -28.45 -6.33
N HIS A 631 6.87 -29.39 -7.26
CA HIS A 631 5.55 -30.00 -7.51
C HIS A 631 5.22 -31.08 -6.48
N ARG A 632 5.31 -30.73 -5.20
CA ARG A 632 5.14 -31.61 -4.03
C ARG A 632 3.99 -31.13 -3.16
N PRO A 633 3.04 -32.00 -2.79
CA PRO A 633 1.99 -31.66 -1.82
C PRO A 633 2.51 -31.71 -0.39
N LEU A 634 1.77 -31.10 0.54
CA LEU A 634 1.87 -31.43 1.95
C LEU A 634 1.45 -32.90 2.12
N HIS A 635 2.33 -33.74 2.62
CA HIS A 635 1.98 -35.11 2.97
C HIS A 635 0.96 -35.12 4.10
N LEU A 636 -0.26 -35.53 3.78
CA LEU A 636 -1.34 -35.67 4.76
C LEU A 636 -1.08 -36.86 5.65
N ASN A 637 -1.43 -36.75 6.93
CA ASN A 637 -1.46 -37.91 7.81
C ASN A 637 -2.55 -38.90 7.38
N ASP A 638 -2.47 -40.15 7.84
CA ASP A 638 -3.36 -41.22 7.40
C ASP A 638 -4.84 -40.92 7.58
N ASP A 639 -5.20 -40.27 8.69
CA ASP A 639 -6.58 -39.89 8.97
C ASP A 639 -7.10 -38.84 7.96
N ASP A 640 -6.33 -37.82 7.68
CA ASP A 640 -6.72 -36.77 6.73
C ASP A 640 -6.68 -37.27 5.30
N PHE A 641 -5.71 -38.12 4.96
CA PHE A 641 -5.65 -38.77 3.65
C PHE A 641 -6.89 -39.66 3.42
N GLU A 642 -7.27 -40.48 4.41
CA GLU A 642 -8.48 -41.30 4.33
C GLU A 642 -9.75 -40.45 4.14
N ARG A 643 -9.85 -39.29 4.81
CA ARG A 643 -10.94 -38.31 4.63
C ARG A 643 -10.96 -37.79 3.20
N VAL A 644 -9.81 -37.30 2.71
CA VAL A 644 -9.66 -36.73 1.37
C VAL A 644 -10.03 -37.74 0.28
N CYS A 645 -9.64 -38.98 0.40
CA CYS A 645 -10.02 -40.08 -0.53
C CYS A 645 -11.54 -40.31 -0.61
N ARG A 646 -12.28 -39.96 0.47
CA ARG A 646 -13.75 -40.12 0.52
C ARG A 646 -14.51 -38.86 0.04
N ILE A 647 -13.84 -37.72 -0.14
CA ILE A 647 -14.47 -36.51 -0.70
C ILE A 647 -14.68 -36.73 -2.21
N PRO A 648 -15.90 -36.60 -2.73
CA PRO A 648 -16.20 -36.84 -4.14
C PRO A 648 -15.40 -35.91 -5.07
N LYS A 649 -15.02 -36.41 -6.26
CA LYS A 649 -14.32 -35.64 -7.31
C LYS A 649 -15.32 -34.87 -8.16
N ARG A 650 -15.91 -33.83 -7.58
CA ARG A 650 -16.88 -32.93 -8.23
C ARG A 650 -16.80 -31.53 -7.65
N LYS A 651 -17.32 -30.56 -8.40
CA LYS A 651 -17.40 -29.15 -7.96
C LYS A 651 -18.17 -29.01 -6.66
N GLY A 652 -17.61 -28.22 -5.73
CA GLY A 652 -18.21 -27.91 -4.43
C GLY A 652 -18.17 -29.04 -3.42
N ALA A 653 -17.51 -30.18 -3.72
CA ALA A 653 -17.38 -31.28 -2.77
C ALA A 653 -16.57 -30.89 -1.53
N ASN A 654 -17.03 -31.33 -0.36
CA ASN A 654 -16.40 -31.02 0.91
C ASN A 654 -16.84 -32.04 2.00
N PHE A 655 -16.52 -31.82 3.28
CA PHE A 655 -16.85 -32.72 4.37
C PHE A 655 -18.34 -33.05 4.51
N ARG A 656 -19.25 -32.23 3.97
CA ARG A 656 -20.71 -32.44 3.99
C ARG A 656 -21.15 -33.64 3.14
N ASP A 657 -20.28 -34.04 2.20
CA ASP A 657 -20.51 -35.23 1.37
C ASP A 657 -20.09 -36.55 2.06
N LEU A 658 -19.51 -36.45 3.25
CA LEU A 658 -19.10 -37.63 3.99
C LEU A 658 -20.30 -38.32 4.67
N PRO A 659 -20.28 -39.65 4.82
CA PRO A 659 -21.37 -40.41 5.44
C PRO A 659 -21.70 -39.93 6.86
N GLY A 660 -22.99 -39.87 7.19
CA GLY A 660 -23.48 -39.47 8.51
C GLY A 660 -23.57 -37.98 8.75
N VAL A 661 -23.47 -37.15 7.68
CA VAL A 661 -23.68 -35.71 7.73
C VAL A 661 -25.06 -35.36 7.16
N LEU A 662 -25.83 -34.58 7.89
CA LEU A 662 -27.10 -33.99 7.45
C LEU A 662 -26.91 -32.50 7.25
N VAL A 663 -27.51 -31.96 6.18
CA VAL A 663 -27.53 -30.53 5.89
C VAL A 663 -28.98 -30.05 6.04
N GLY A 664 -29.24 -29.20 7.02
CA GLY A 664 -30.55 -28.60 7.26
C GLY A 664 -30.97 -27.61 6.20
N PRO A 665 -32.24 -27.20 6.16
CA PRO A 665 -32.76 -26.21 5.20
C PRO A 665 -32.14 -24.81 5.37
N ASP A 666 -31.62 -24.49 6.55
CA ASP A 666 -30.88 -23.27 6.90
C ASP A 666 -29.38 -23.36 6.55
N ASN A 667 -28.99 -24.43 5.83
CA ASN A 667 -27.61 -24.75 5.47
C ASN A 667 -26.71 -25.12 6.67
N THR A 668 -27.28 -25.38 7.85
CA THR A 668 -26.52 -25.83 9.03
C THR A 668 -26.28 -27.34 8.98
N VAL A 669 -25.08 -27.74 9.34
CA VAL A 669 -24.67 -29.15 9.37
C VAL A 669 -24.90 -29.77 10.74
N SER A 670 -25.39 -30.99 10.77
CA SER A 670 -25.51 -31.86 11.96
C SER A 670 -25.11 -33.28 11.65
N LEU A 671 -24.82 -34.06 12.68
CA LEU A 671 -24.68 -35.52 12.54
C LEU A 671 -26.03 -36.19 12.44
N ASP A 672 -26.14 -37.20 11.57
CA ASP A 672 -27.33 -38.05 11.49
C ASP A 672 -27.44 -38.95 12.73
N PRO A 673 -28.45 -38.74 13.60
CA PRO A 673 -28.60 -39.53 14.80
C PRO A 673 -29.02 -41.00 14.53
N SER A 674 -29.49 -41.29 13.31
CA SER A 674 -29.91 -42.64 12.90
C SER A 674 -28.75 -43.50 12.38
N VAL A 675 -27.58 -42.89 12.15
CA VAL A 675 -26.39 -43.58 11.60
C VAL A 675 -25.29 -43.63 12.66
N GLU A 676 -24.74 -44.81 12.92
CA GLU A 676 -23.52 -44.89 13.76
C GLU A 676 -22.42 -44.05 13.17
N ARG A 677 -21.76 -43.25 13.99
CA ARG A 677 -20.70 -42.34 13.56
C ARG A 677 -19.53 -43.11 12.91
N VAL A 678 -19.36 -42.92 11.62
CA VAL A 678 -18.29 -43.59 10.85
C VAL A 678 -16.92 -43.12 11.36
N LYS A 679 -16.00 -44.09 11.50
CA LYS A 679 -14.63 -43.85 11.97
C LYS A 679 -13.63 -44.12 10.86
N VAL A 680 -12.52 -43.42 10.89
CA VAL A 680 -11.31 -43.71 10.11
C VAL A 680 -10.57 -44.87 10.74
N THR A 681 -9.58 -45.44 10.03
CA THR A 681 -8.82 -46.61 10.46
C THR A 681 -8.19 -46.48 11.84
N SER A 682 -7.82 -45.25 12.26
CA SER A 682 -7.28 -44.96 13.60
C SER A 682 -8.32 -45.00 14.73
N GLY A 683 -9.59 -45.19 14.40
CA GLY A 683 -10.71 -45.15 15.37
C GLY A 683 -11.28 -43.75 15.64
N LYS A 684 -10.69 -42.67 15.10
CA LYS A 684 -11.23 -41.32 15.20
C LYS A 684 -12.47 -41.16 14.31
N PRO A 685 -13.34 -40.16 14.58
CA PRO A 685 -14.46 -39.84 13.71
C PRO A 685 -14.00 -39.48 12.28
N LEU A 686 -14.68 -40.00 11.26
CA LEU A 686 -14.45 -39.65 9.86
C LEU A 686 -14.72 -38.17 9.63
N VAL A 687 -15.83 -37.65 10.14
CA VAL A 687 -16.16 -36.22 10.16
C VAL A 687 -15.74 -35.66 11.52
N PRO A 688 -14.71 -34.80 11.56
CA PRO A 688 -14.24 -34.21 12.82
C PRO A 688 -15.25 -33.19 13.38
N ASP A 689 -15.34 -33.08 14.71
CA ASP A 689 -16.27 -32.16 15.37
C ASP A 689 -15.99 -30.70 14.98
N TYR A 690 -14.72 -30.31 14.81
CA TYR A 690 -14.38 -28.96 14.37
C TYR A 690 -14.95 -28.63 12.99
N ALA A 691 -15.08 -29.59 12.06
CA ALA A 691 -15.64 -29.34 10.74
C ALA A 691 -17.16 -29.09 10.82
N ILE A 692 -17.85 -29.79 11.72
CA ILE A 692 -19.30 -29.64 11.96
C ILE A 692 -19.57 -28.28 12.61
N ASN A 693 -18.74 -27.87 13.56
CA ASN A 693 -18.93 -26.63 14.33
C ASN A 693 -18.36 -25.38 13.62
N PHE A 694 -17.62 -25.55 12.54
CA PHE A 694 -16.95 -24.44 11.85
C PHE A 694 -17.98 -23.45 11.28
N VAL A 695 -17.90 -22.18 11.69
CA VAL A 695 -18.88 -21.14 11.37
C VAL A 695 -20.31 -21.59 11.71
N HIS A 696 -20.51 -22.06 12.96
CA HIS A 696 -21.81 -22.58 13.44
C HIS A 696 -22.44 -23.62 12.50
N GLY A 697 -21.62 -24.45 11.88
CA GLY A 697 -22.05 -25.47 10.93
C GLY A 697 -22.41 -24.98 9.53
N LYS A 698 -22.26 -23.68 9.23
CA LYS A 698 -22.66 -23.12 7.92
C LYS A 698 -21.54 -23.13 6.87
N SER A 699 -20.28 -23.35 7.25
CA SER A 699 -19.15 -23.33 6.32
C SER A 699 -19.05 -24.58 5.44
N THR A 700 -18.71 -24.38 4.19
CA THR A 700 -18.37 -25.45 3.21
C THR A 700 -16.85 -25.61 3.04
N LYS A 701 -16.03 -24.84 3.79
CA LYS A 701 -14.57 -24.84 3.60
C LYS A 701 -13.86 -26.10 4.07
N PRO A 702 -14.20 -26.73 5.22
CA PRO A 702 -13.45 -27.91 5.68
C PRO A 702 -13.44 -29.01 4.64
N PHE A 703 -12.24 -29.52 4.34
CA PHE A 703 -12.00 -30.53 3.31
C PHE A 703 -12.62 -30.21 1.95
N GLY A 704 -12.62 -28.90 1.58
CA GLY A 704 -13.16 -28.44 0.29
C GLY A 704 -12.23 -28.79 -0.87
N ARG A 705 -12.86 -29.32 -1.96
CA ARG A 705 -12.18 -29.59 -3.23
C ARG A 705 -12.36 -28.39 -4.16
N VAL A 706 -11.23 -27.82 -4.68
CA VAL A 706 -11.27 -26.80 -5.73
C VAL A 706 -11.74 -27.43 -7.05
N TRP A 707 -12.19 -26.60 -8.00
CA TRP A 707 -12.62 -27.11 -9.30
C TRP A 707 -12.00 -26.35 -10.47
N TRP A 708 -11.94 -26.99 -11.61
CA TRP A 708 -11.25 -26.51 -12.80
C TRP A 708 -11.72 -25.14 -13.31
N ASP A 709 -13.00 -24.84 -13.20
CA ASP A 709 -13.64 -23.60 -13.67
C ASP A 709 -13.86 -22.55 -12.55
N GLU A 710 -13.03 -22.62 -11.51
CA GLU A 710 -13.11 -21.70 -10.38
C GLU A 710 -11.86 -20.81 -10.29
N THR A 711 -12.06 -19.56 -9.90
CA THR A 711 -11.02 -18.69 -9.34
C THR A 711 -10.99 -18.93 -7.84
N ILE A 712 -9.81 -19.26 -7.29
CA ILE A 712 -9.70 -19.56 -5.85
C ILE A 712 -9.75 -18.27 -5.00
N ALA A 713 -10.02 -18.47 -3.74
CA ALA A 713 -9.80 -17.45 -2.70
C ALA A 713 -8.30 -17.16 -2.54
N THR A 714 -7.94 -16.40 -1.52
CA THR A 714 -6.53 -16.09 -1.22
C THR A 714 -5.73 -17.36 -0.92
N VAL A 715 -4.60 -17.57 -1.62
CA VAL A 715 -3.59 -18.56 -1.26
C VAL A 715 -3.03 -18.20 0.12
N VAL A 716 -3.11 -19.14 1.05
CA VAL A 716 -2.70 -18.95 2.44
C VAL A 716 -1.41 -19.70 2.77
N THR A 717 -0.83 -19.42 3.92
CA THR A 717 0.46 -19.96 4.36
C THR A 717 0.42 -21.43 4.84
N ARG A 718 -0.76 -22.03 4.87
CA ARG A 718 -0.97 -23.41 5.36
C ARG A 718 -1.71 -24.21 4.30
N ALA A 719 -1.35 -25.48 4.15
CA ALA A 719 -1.94 -26.40 3.18
C ALA A 719 -2.82 -27.47 3.82
N GLU A 720 -3.04 -27.43 5.14
CA GLU A 720 -3.94 -28.40 5.80
C GLU A 720 -5.40 -28.17 5.37
N PRO A 721 -6.16 -29.23 5.03
CA PRO A 721 -7.51 -29.09 4.47
C PRO A 721 -8.61 -28.80 5.52
N HIS A 722 -8.25 -28.61 6.79
CA HIS A 722 -9.17 -28.62 7.92
C HIS A 722 -10.26 -27.54 7.85
N ASN A 723 -9.92 -26.35 7.34
CA ASN A 723 -10.83 -25.21 7.28
C ASN A 723 -10.68 -24.39 5.97
N GLN A 724 -10.27 -25.06 4.90
CA GLN A 724 -10.06 -24.41 3.59
C GLN A 724 -10.43 -25.32 2.42
N VAL A 725 -10.65 -24.68 1.26
CA VAL A 725 -10.87 -25.34 -0.02
C VAL A 725 -9.52 -25.42 -0.72
N ILE A 726 -8.85 -26.59 -0.65
CA ILE A 726 -7.46 -26.76 -1.14
C ILE A 726 -7.20 -28.15 -1.72
N ILE A 727 -8.16 -29.07 -1.68
CA ILE A 727 -8.01 -30.40 -2.28
C ILE A 727 -8.02 -30.27 -3.80
N HIS A 728 -7.08 -30.95 -4.48
CA HIS A 728 -6.97 -30.96 -5.94
C HIS A 728 -8.27 -31.45 -6.61
N PRO A 729 -8.66 -30.94 -7.81
CA PRO A 729 -9.91 -31.34 -8.48
C PRO A 729 -10.09 -32.84 -8.66
N GLU A 730 -9.07 -33.57 -9.08
CA GLU A 730 -9.14 -34.99 -9.46
C GLU A 730 -8.24 -35.91 -8.65
N GLN A 731 -7.25 -35.36 -7.93
CA GLN A 731 -6.27 -36.15 -7.17
C GLN A 731 -6.60 -36.12 -5.69
N ASP A 732 -6.26 -37.18 -4.96
CA ASP A 732 -6.57 -37.32 -3.55
C ASP A 732 -5.42 -36.76 -2.69
N ARG A 733 -5.19 -35.46 -2.81
CA ARG A 733 -4.18 -34.69 -2.12
C ARG A 733 -4.56 -33.21 -2.07
N VAL A 734 -3.88 -32.43 -1.29
CA VAL A 734 -3.94 -30.96 -1.36
C VAL A 734 -3.16 -30.45 -2.57
N LEU A 735 -3.39 -29.21 -2.96
CA LEU A 735 -2.60 -28.53 -4.00
C LEU A 735 -1.13 -28.50 -3.60
N THR A 736 -0.25 -28.75 -4.57
CA THR A 736 1.21 -28.72 -4.38
C THR A 736 1.74 -27.30 -4.19
N ILE A 737 2.97 -27.18 -3.75
CA ILE A 737 3.68 -25.89 -3.66
C ILE A 737 3.71 -25.21 -5.03
N ARG A 738 4.06 -25.95 -6.10
CA ARG A 738 4.12 -25.40 -7.47
C ARG A 738 2.76 -24.97 -8.00
N GLU A 739 1.71 -25.75 -7.74
CA GLU A 739 0.34 -25.32 -8.09
C GLU A 739 0.00 -24.00 -7.43
N LEU A 740 0.22 -23.85 -6.12
CA LEU A 740 -0.02 -22.57 -5.43
C LEU A 740 0.91 -21.45 -5.90
N ALA A 741 2.17 -21.74 -6.22
CA ALA A 741 3.10 -20.76 -6.76
C ALA A 741 2.63 -20.22 -8.13
N ARG A 742 2.12 -21.10 -9.02
CA ARG A 742 1.50 -20.68 -10.27
C ARG A 742 0.25 -19.84 -10.06
N LEU A 743 -0.58 -20.16 -9.07
CA LEU A 743 -1.75 -19.34 -8.71
C LEU A 743 -1.36 -17.96 -8.16
N GLN A 744 -0.11 -17.75 -7.76
CA GLN A 744 0.50 -16.45 -7.42
C GLN A 744 1.29 -15.83 -8.59
N GLY A 745 1.38 -16.53 -9.75
CA GLY A 745 2.09 -16.05 -10.93
C GLY A 745 3.61 -16.19 -10.87
N PHE A 746 4.17 -17.04 -10.00
CA PHE A 746 5.60 -17.35 -10.01
C PHE A 746 5.97 -18.17 -11.24
N PRO A 747 7.00 -17.79 -12.00
CA PRO A 747 7.55 -18.62 -13.06
C PRO A 747 8.05 -19.98 -12.54
N ASP A 748 7.99 -21.04 -13.36
CA ASP A 748 8.37 -22.39 -12.93
C ASP A 748 9.86 -22.54 -12.62
N PHE A 749 10.72 -21.71 -13.20
CA PHE A 749 12.15 -21.65 -12.86
C PHE A 749 12.41 -21.11 -11.44
N TYR A 750 11.43 -20.43 -10.82
CA TYR A 750 11.58 -19.86 -9.47
C TYR A 750 11.56 -20.98 -8.43
N LYS A 751 12.69 -21.21 -7.77
CA LYS A 751 12.89 -22.30 -6.82
C LYS A 751 12.66 -21.82 -5.39
N LEU A 752 12.03 -22.66 -4.57
CA LEU A 752 11.79 -22.39 -3.16
C LEU A 752 12.67 -23.31 -2.29
N CYS A 753 13.21 -22.76 -1.20
CA CYS A 753 14.10 -23.48 -0.26
C CYS A 753 13.40 -23.77 1.07
N GLY A 754 13.85 -24.80 1.73
CA GLY A 754 13.41 -25.20 3.08
C GLY A 754 12.41 -26.34 3.10
N PRO A 755 11.96 -26.73 4.30
CA PRO A 755 10.94 -27.76 4.49
C PRO A 755 9.64 -27.42 3.76
N ILE A 756 8.82 -28.43 3.46
CA ILE A 756 7.56 -28.28 2.72
C ILE A 756 6.67 -27.15 3.31
N LYS A 757 6.49 -27.11 4.63
CA LYS A 757 5.66 -26.08 5.29
C LYS A 757 6.21 -24.67 5.09
N GLU A 758 7.54 -24.50 5.13
CA GLU A 758 8.17 -23.21 4.89
C GLU A 758 7.98 -22.72 3.45
N ARG A 759 8.01 -23.62 2.46
CA ARG A 759 7.74 -23.27 1.05
C ARG A 759 6.29 -22.81 0.87
N TYR A 760 5.31 -23.44 1.52
CA TYR A 760 3.92 -22.96 1.54
C TYR A 760 3.78 -21.59 2.20
N ILE A 761 4.51 -21.33 3.30
CA ILE A 761 4.53 -20.03 3.98
C ILE A 761 5.05 -18.95 3.03
N GLN A 762 6.15 -19.20 2.33
CA GLN A 762 6.74 -18.26 1.37
C GLN A 762 5.74 -17.88 0.26
N VAL A 763 5.10 -18.89 -0.35
CA VAL A 763 4.09 -18.67 -1.41
C VAL A 763 2.86 -17.94 -0.87
N GLY A 764 2.37 -18.30 0.31
CA GLY A 764 1.19 -17.71 0.91
C GLY A 764 1.37 -16.24 1.32
N ASN A 765 2.57 -15.87 1.75
CA ASN A 765 2.91 -14.47 2.11
C ASN A 765 3.21 -13.59 0.90
N ALA A 766 3.54 -14.17 -0.24
CA ALA A 766 3.97 -13.44 -1.42
C ALA A 766 2.89 -12.50 -1.99
N VAL A 767 3.30 -11.36 -2.51
CA VAL A 767 2.50 -10.55 -3.45
C VAL A 767 2.42 -11.30 -4.76
N ALA A 768 1.26 -11.33 -5.40
CA ALA A 768 1.13 -11.94 -6.73
C ALA A 768 2.04 -11.24 -7.74
N VAL A 769 2.89 -12.00 -8.43
CA VAL A 769 3.92 -11.44 -9.33
C VAL A 769 3.32 -10.51 -10.40
N PRO A 770 2.17 -10.81 -11.05
CA PRO A 770 1.55 -9.90 -12.02
C PRO A 770 1.09 -8.57 -11.43
N VAL A 771 0.68 -8.54 -10.16
CA VAL A 771 0.39 -7.27 -9.46
C VAL A 771 1.67 -6.44 -9.31
N GLY A 772 2.78 -7.08 -8.93
CA GLY A 772 4.09 -6.44 -8.90
C GLY A 772 4.51 -5.90 -10.28
N ILE A 773 4.27 -6.65 -11.35
CA ILE A 773 4.54 -6.21 -12.74
C ILE A 773 3.72 -4.97 -13.09
N ALA A 774 2.43 -4.98 -12.80
CA ALA A 774 1.53 -3.85 -13.07
C ALA A 774 1.97 -2.57 -12.30
N LEU A 775 2.29 -2.71 -11.02
CA LEU A 775 2.81 -1.61 -10.18
C LEU A 775 4.20 -1.14 -10.63
N GLY A 776 5.08 -2.06 -11.01
CA GLY A 776 6.41 -1.75 -11.55
C GLY A 776 6.35 -0.98 -12.88
N TYR A 777 5.37 -1.27 -13.73
CA TYR A 777 5.13 -0.53 -14.96
C TYR A 777 4.75 0.93 -14.67
N THR A 778 3.77 1.15 -13.78
CA THR A 778 3.34 2.52 -13.42
C THR A 778 4.43 3.30 -12.69
N PHE A 779 5.22 2.62 -11.85
CA PHE A 779 6.44 3.18 -11.27
C PHE A 779 7.43 3.64 -12.36
N GLY A 780 7.68 2.81 -13.38
CA GLY A 780 8.57 3.16 -14.47
C GLY A 780 8.09 4.36 -15.31
N LEU A 781 6.76 4.53 -15.48
CA LEU A 781 6.18 5.73 -16.08
C LEU A 781 6.44 6.97 -15.21
N ALA A 782 6.25 6.87 -13.89
CA ALA A 782 6.50 7.94 -12.95
C ALA A 782 7.97 8.39 -12.99
N CYS A 783 8.93 7.45 -12.95
CA CYS A 783 10.35 7.73 -13.06
C CYS A 783 10.74 8.48 -14.36
N LYS A 784 9.97 8.30 -15.43
CA LYS A 784 10.18 8.98 -16.72
C LYS A 784 9.44 10.31 -16.83
N GLY A 785 8.70 10.71 -15.78
CA GLY A 785 7.84 11.90 -15.82
C GLY A 785 6.62 11.75 -16.75
N LEU A 786 6.26 10.52 -17.13
CA LEU A 786 5.15 10.22 -18.04
C LEU A 786 3.80 9.99 -17.32
N SER A 787 3.80 9.96 -15.99
CA SER A 787 2.58 9.92 -15.19
C SER A 787 1.93 11.30 -15.15
N ASP A 788 0.61 11.35 -15.36
CA ASP A 788 -0.20 12.53 -15.09
C ASP A 788 -0.63 12.59 -13.60
N ASP A 789 -1.39 13.60 -13.24
CA ASP A 789 -1.86 13.80 -11.85
C ASP A 789 -3.05 12.90 -11.48
N GLN A 790 -3.61 12.15 -12.44
CA GLN A 790 -4.72 11.23 -12.17
C GLN A 790 -4.25 10.05 -11.31
N PRO A 791 -5.08 9.54 -10.39
CA PRO A 791 -4.69 8.44 -9.52
C PRO A 791 -4.58 7.09 -10.24
N LEU A 792 -5.26 6.91 -11.37
CA LEU A 792 -5.41 5.65 -12.10
C LEU A 792 -4.91 5.79 -13.53
N THR A 793 -4.36 4.71 -14.09
CA THR A 793 -3.95 4.65 -15.49
C THR A 793 -4.28 3.31 -16.12
N THR A 794 -4.53 3.29 -17.43
CA THR A 794 -4.76 2.05 -18.19
C THR A 794 -3.43 1.43 -18.60
N LEU A 795 -3.26 0.13 -18.38
CA LEU A 795 -2.11 -0.61 -18.88
C LEU A 795 -2.24 -0.79 -20.41
N PRO A 796 -1.16 -0.59 -21.17
CA PRO A 796 -1.14 -0.80 -22.62
C PRO A 796 -1.06 -2.30 -23.00
N PHE A 797 -1.05 -3.18 -22.02
CA PHE A 797 -0.92 -4.63 -22.18
C PHE A 797 -1.83 -5.36 -21.21
N GLN A 798 -2.04 -6.63 -21.47
CA GLN A 798 -2.69 -7.57 -20.55
C GLN A 798 -1.72 -8.70 -20.25
N PHE A 799 -1.57 -9.06 -18.96
CA PHE A 799 -0.74 -10.20 -18.59
C PHE A 799 -1.40 -11.51 -19.10
N PRO A 800 -0.64 -12.51 -19.59
CA PRO A 800 0.82 -12.56 -19.72
C PRO A 800 1.37 -12.05 -21.07
N ASP A 801 0.56 -11.55 -21.98
CA ASP A 801 0.92 -11.25 -23.39
C ASP A 801 2.14 -10.33 -23.50
N CYS A 802 2.27 -9.36 -22.61
CA CYS A 802 3.38 -8.42 -22.59
C CYS A 802 4.77 -9.06 -22.39
N LEU A 803 4.82 -10.31 -21.98
CA LEU A 803 6.04 -11.05 -21.68
C LEU A 803 6.28 -12.20 -22.65
N LEU A 804 5.33 -12.50 -23.55
CA LEU A 804 5.40 -13.53 -24.57
C LEU A 804 5.91 -13.00 -25.93
N SER A 805 6.07 -11.69 -26.10
CA SER A 805 6.47 -11.00 -27.35
C SER A 805 7.96 -10.76 -27.46
#